data_252ec5a6bede61b357e0012253defadb
#
_entry.id   252ec5a6bede61b357e0012253defadb
#
_cell.length_a   1.000
_cell.length_b   1.000
_cell.length_c   1.000
_cell.angle_alpha   90.00
_cell.angle_beta   90.00
_cell.angle_gamma   90.00
#
_symmetry.space_group_name_H-M   'P 1'
#
loop_
_entity.id
_entity.type
_entity.pdbx_description
1 polymer ?
#
loop_
_entity_poly.entity_id
_entity_poly.type
_entity_poly.pdbx_seq_one_letter_code
_entity_poly.pdbx_strand_id
1 'polypeptide(L)'
;MSEICPTTGFSKKSKERWPYLWGKLTNGQSNEFPNQDQIKSIDRGIKEVLKVKDSSTGEENRQNLIKHLRKIICSKIKDSTLEAFGSSQSGLSLIGGDIDLCLKVPDTNPKQILRRLKGLLDARGMEQITLISKARIPIIKFHDPKSGFDVDISINNSLALHNTELLSTYAQLDPAVKDAILAVKYWAVQRNIANAYQGTISSYSWSLLSLQHLQVMESIKLPNLQSSQNRELITIDNHEYDITINKEVQINKIEIDVGEIFAKFIFFYGLEFDWSKQVVSVRNGMPMERNEKGWTLQKPSASTAHHSDDKKLRMGSFHLPIEDPLDTEIDLGRVLKPAGELTILNEFLRAASMLSEGKSFDEICETVDPQRFEPKSPDDLFEDLRNLKPHEVKILHENILDDLSVVTKRIETLESERSSAIRMAKAMRGIIEETGDIRKKHKETILSLRSRGKEIELTKNKRDLINKNIVLPLHRIEEELVKIYSRLTDSLDLMRVQTLEREKRDFSFFFELQKMHHQAKSSSELHHKYNQLRKEQRKDIENLRKFENEHDEAAKNILDQEPLLKQEDLENRHDRSWDKRANKITMILRKRKKELYKFRREKGRIEAWMRIAQKNSAKRRGNNRNKKHRPTSQIRETVASGGSISLGDLDALLKSGGISNFNQKNDSTQKRPKRKKGKMKNLNNLSPHRGERNKYSRKE
;
A
#
# COMPACT_ATOMS: atom_id res chain seq x y z
N MET A 1 23.20 11.21 -19.64
CA MET A 1 21.88 11.84 -19.43
C MET A 1 20.86 10.72 -19.28
N SER A 2 20.08 10.70 -18.17
CA SER A 2 18.99 9.72 -18.03
C SER A 2 17.91 10.10 -19.02
N GLU A 3 17.59 9.21 -19.97
CA GLU A 3 16.44 9.37 -20.84
C GLU A 3 15.19 9.47 -19.96
N ILE A 4 14.60 10.64 -19.92
CA ILE A 4 13.33 10.91 -19.25
C ILE A 4 12.27 11.03 -20.34
N CYS A 5 11.16 10.32 -20.20
CA CYS A 5 10.03 10.48 -21.11
C CYS A 5 9.52 11.91 -21.03
N PRO A 6 9.47 12.67 -22.15
CA PRO A 6 9.09 14.08 -22.14
C PRO A 6 7.66 14.34 -21.63
N THR A 7 6.77 13.38 -21.81
CA THR A 7 5.34 13.51 -21.46
C THR A 7 5.00 13.05 -20.04
N THR A 8 5.78 12.13 -19.45
CA THR A 8 5.43 11.50 -18.17
C THR A 8 6.49 11.68 -17.10
N GLY A 9 7.70 12.12 -17.44
CA GLY A 9 8.84 12.20 -16.52
C GLY A 9 9.39 10.83 -16.08
N PHE A 10 8.99 9.73 -16.72
CA PHE A 10 9.49 8.40 -16.38
C PHE A 10 10.97 8.23 -16.75
N SER A 11 11.74 7.67 -15.83
CA SER A 11 13.16 7.38 -16.03
C SER A 11 13.37 6.09 -16.84
N LYS A 12 14.62 5.88 -17.33
CA LYS A 12 15.03 4.64 -18.01
C LYS A 12 14.67 3.37 -17.20
N LYS A 13 14.82 3.41 -15.87
CA LYS A 13 14.41 2.30 -14.98
C LYS A 13 12.91 2.00 -15.04
N SER A 14 12.07 3.01 -15.25
CA SER A 14 10.63 2.83 -15.43
C SER A 14 10.32 2.16 -16.76
N LYS A 15 11.07 2.45 -17.84
CA LYS A 15 10.96 1.78 -19.14
C LYS A 15 11.24 0.29 -19.04
N GLU A 16 12.29 -0.09 -18.31
CA GLU A 16 12.64 -1.50 -18.09
C GLU A 16 11.60 -2.23 -17.22
N ARG A 17 11.03 -1.53 -16.25
CA ARG A 17 10.07 -2.11 -15.31
C ARG A 17 8.64 -2.22 -15.86
N TRP A 18 8.22 -1.25 -16.68
CA TRP A 18 6.87 -1.19 -17.25
C TRP A 18 6.93 -0.94 -18.75
N PRO A 19 7.39 -1.92 -19.55
CA PRO A 19 7.66 -1.71 -20.97
C PRO A 19 6.41 -1.40 -21.78
N TYR A 20 5.28 -2.05 -21.52
CA TYR A 20 4.02 -1.81 -22.24
C TYR A 20 3.41 -0.45 -21.93
N LEU A 21 3.41 -0.06 -20.65
CA LEU A 21 2.96 1.28 -20.24
C LEU A 21 3.83 2.37 -20.86
N TRP A 22 5.16 2.15 -20.89
CA TRP A 22 6.08 3.07 -21.54
C TRP A 22 5.81 3.15 -23.05
N GLY A 23 5.61 2.02 -23.72
CA GLY A 23 5.29 1.97 -25.14
C GLY A 23 4.03 2.75 -25.49
N LYS A 24 2.95 2.57 -24.73
CA LYS A 24 1.72 3.36 -24.90
C LYS A 24 1.94 4.86 -24.75
N LEU A 25 2.72 5.27 -23.75
CA LEU A 25 2.94 6.69 -23.45
C LEU A 25 3.89 7.37 -24.45
N THR A 26 4.79 6.62 -25.10
CA THR A 26 5.80 7.17 -25.99
C THR A 26 5.51 6.95 -27.48
N ASN A 27 4.92 5.82 -27.84
CA ASN A 27 4.79 5.39 -29.23
C ASN A 27 3.34 5.31 -29.72
N GLY A 28 2.35 5.53 -28.85
CA GLY A 28 0.92 5.50 -29.22
C GLY A 28 0.47 4.18 -29.83
N GLN A 29 0.90 3.03 -29.26
CA GLN A 29 0.48 1.72 -29.78
C GLN A 29 -1.04 1.61 -29.77
N SER A 30 -1.64 1.43 -30.96
CA SER A 30 -3.02 1.02 -31.12
C SER A 30 -3.06 -0.51 -31.06
N ASN A 31 -3.80 -1.06 -30.09
CA ASN A 31 -4.06 -2.49 -30.05
C ASN A 31 -5.37 -2.76 -30.81
N GLU A 32 -5.33 -3.68 -31.77
CA GLU A 32 -6.53 -4.12 -32.46
C GLU A 32 -7.28 -5.16 -31.60
N PHE A 33 -8.61 -5.11 -31.62
CA PHE A 33 -9.43 -6.08 -30.90
C PHE A 33 -9.30 -7.46 -31.57
N PRO A 34 -9.20 -8.57 -30.82
CA PRO A 34 -9.02 -9.91 -31.36
C PRO A 34 -10.21 -10.33 -32.26
N ASN A 35 -9.91 -11.10 -33.29
CA ASN A 35 -10.93 -11.65 -34.19
C ASN A 35 -11.70 -12.81 -33.54
N GLN A 36 -12.79 -13.28 -34.17
CA GLN A 36 -13.67 -14.30 -33.60
C GLN A 36 -12.97 -15.66 -33.36
N ASP A 37 -11.99 -16.03 -34.16
CA ASP A 37 -11.27 -17.31 -33.98
C ASP A 37 -10.32 -17.21 -32.78
N GLN A 38 -9.69 -16.05 -32.58
CA GLN A 38 -8.86 -15.76 -31.41
C GLN A 38 -9.72 -15.75 -30.14
N ILE A 39 -10.90 -15.12 -30.18
CA ILE A 39 -11.88 -15.11 -29.06
C ILE A 39 -12.29 -16.54 -28.67
N LYS A 40 -12.60 -17.39 -29.63
CA LYS A 40 -12.94 -18.80 -29.37
C LYS A 40 -11.76 -19.59 -28.80
N SER A 41 -10.54 -19.25 -29.16
CA SER A 41 -9.33 -19.86 -28.59
C SER A 41 -9.19 -19.48 -27.12
N ILE A 42 -9.40 -18.19 -26.78
CA ILE A 42 -9.37 -17.68 -25.41
C ILE A 42 -10.49 -18.31 -24.57
N ASP A 43 -11.70 -18.40 -25.13
CA ASP A 43 -12.87 -19.02 -24.45
C ASP A 43 -12.61 -20.49 -24.11
N ARG A 44 -11.99 -21.25 -25.03
CA ARG A 44 -11.56 -22.63 -24.75
C ARG A 44 -10.56 -22.70 -23.60
N GLY A 45 -9.52 -21.87 -23.62
CA GLY A 45 -8.53 -21.82 -22.53
C GLY A 45 -9.16 -21.47 -21.18
N ILE A 46 -10.09 -20.51 -21.15
CA ILE A 46 -10.85 -20.19 -19.92
C ILE A 46 -11.63 -21.41 -19.44
N LYS A 47 -12.41 -22.05 -20.32
CA LYS A 47 -13.21 -23.23 -19.98
C LYS A 47 -12.37 -24.41 -19.49
N GLU A 48 -11.18 -24.63 -20.05
CA GLU A 48 -10.25 -25.66 -19.59
C GLU A 48 -9.76 -25.36 -18.17
N VAL A 49 -9.32 -24.14 -17.90
CA VAL A 49 -8.88 -23.73 -16.57
C VAL A 49 -10.01 -23.85 -15.53
N LEU A 50 -11.23 -23.47 -15.90
CA LEU A 50 -12.38 -23.53 -14.99
C LEU A 50 -12.90 -24.96 -14.76
N LYS A 51 -12.81 -25.87 -15.73
CA LYS A 51 -13.19 -27.29 -15.58
C LYS A 51 -12.32 -28.03 -14.56
N VAL A 52 -11.02 -27.75 -14.49
CA VAL A 52 -10.13 -28.36 -13.50
C VAL A 52 -10.58 -28.04 -12.09
N LYS A 53 -11.36 -26.94 -11.89
CA LYS A 53 -11.87 -26.49 -10.60
C LYS A 53 -13.00 -27.37 -10.02
N ASP A 54 -13.77 -28.03 -10.84
CA ASP A 54 -15.01 -28.75 -10.41
C ASP A 54 -14.72 -30.15 -9.78
N SER A 55 -13.51 -30.40 -9.26
CA SER A 55 -13.25 -31.61 -8.46
C SER A 55 -14.04 -31.52 -7.14
N SER A 56 -15.10 -32.31 -7.05
CA SER A 56 -16.04 -32.41 -5.91
C SER A 56 -15.37 -32.65 -4.55
N THR A 57 -14.20 -33.31 -4.55
CA THR A 57 -13.42 -33.62 -3.34
C THR A 57 -12.88 -32.39 -2.60
N GLY A 58 -12.51 -31.34 -3.33
CA GLY A 58 -11.97 -30.12 -2.71
C GLY A 58 -13.05 -29.34 -1.93
N GLU A 59 -14.24 -29.22 -2.49
CA GLU A 59 -15.36 -28.50 -1.86
C GLU A 59 -15.92 -29.29 -0.65
N GLU A 60 -16.01 -30.60 -0.73
CA GLU A 60 -16.41 -31.44 0.40
C GLU A 60 -15.45 -31.31 1.58
N ASN A 61 -14.16 -31.35 1.35
CA ASN A 61 -13.14 -31.17 2.39
C ASN A 61 -13.24 -29.78 3.03
N ARG A 62 -13.49 -28.74 2.24
CA ARG A 62 -13.73 -27.38 2.71
C ARG A 62 -14.93 -27.28 3.63
N GLN A 63 -16.06 -27.83 3.23
CA GLN A 63 -17.30 -27.85 4.03
C GLN A 63 -17.13 -28.65 5.32
N ASN A 64 -16.41 -29.75 5.28
CA ASN A 64 -16.10 -30.57 6.45
C ASN A 64 -15.23 -29.81 7.46
N LEU A 65 -14.21 -29.08 6.98
CA LEU A 65 -13.37 -28.22 7.84
C LEU A 65 -14.21 -27.10 8.48
N ILE A 66 -15.05 -26.41 7.72
CA ILE A 66 -15.94 -25.34 8.24
C ILE A 66 -16.86 -25.90 9.34
N LYS A 67 -17.49 -27.04 9.10
CA LYS A 67 -18.35 -27.71 10.11
C LYS A 67 -17.57 -28.08 11.36
N HIS A 68 -16.35 -28.60 11.20
CA HIS A 68 -15.47 -28.95 12.30
C HIS A 68 -15.07 -27.72 13.14
N LEU A 69 -14.63 -26.65 12.48
CA LEU A 69 -14.26 -25.38 13.14
C LEU A 69 -15.46 -24.77 13.86
N ARG A 70 -16.64 -24.77 13.25
CA ARG A 70 -17.90 -24.28 13.86
C ARG A 70 -18.18 -25.04 15.16
N LYS A 71 -18.12 -26.38 15.15
CA LYS A 71 -18.35 -27.20 16.33
C LYS A 71 -17.37 -26.88 17.44
N ILE A 72 -16.09 -26.77 17.14
CA ILE A 72 -15.03 -26.53 18.13
C ILE A 72 -15.12 -25.12 18.71
N ILE A 73 -15.26 -24.11 17.87
CA ILE A 73 -15.21 -22.70 18.29
C ILE A 73 -16.48 -22.33 19.07
N CYS A 74 -17.66 -22.62 18.53
CA CYS A 74 -18.93 -22.27 19.18
C CYS A 74 -19.16 -23.06 20.48
N SER A 75 -18.59 -24.28 20.65
CA SER A 75 -18.65 -25.02 21.94
C SER A 75 -17.82 -24.36 23.05
N LYS A 76 -16.79 -23.58 22.71
CA LYS A 76 -15.86 -22.96 23.66
C LYS A 76 -16.09 -21.46 23.87
N ILE A 77 -16.65 -20.79 22.89
CA ILE A 77 -17.03 -19.38 22.94
C ILE A 77 -18.57 -19.36 22.95
N LYS A 78 -19.13 -19.14 24.14
CA LYS A 78 -20.61 -19.09 24.31
C LYS A 78 -21.22 -17.93 23.52
N ASP A 79 -22.43 -18.11 23.08
CA ASP A 79 -23.23 -17.11 22.36
C ASP A 79 -22.54 -16.59 21.08
N SER A 80 -21.74 -17.46 20.43
CA SER A 80 -21.06 -17.16 19.18
C SER A 80 -21.60 -17.96 18.01
N THR A 81 -21.62 -17.35 16.82
CA THR A 81 -21.89 -18.06 15.56
C THR A 81 -20.70 -17.88 14.63
N LEU A 82 -20.36 -18.95 13.91
CA LEU A 82 -19.30 -18.96 12.92
C LEU A 82 -19.92 -19.13 11.54
N GLU A 83 -19.81 -18.10 10.71
CA GLU A 83 -20.37 -18.07 9.36
C GLU A 83 -19.23 -17.97 8.33
N ALA A 84 -19.36 -18.71 7.23
CA ALA A 84 -18.41 -18.58 6.13
C ALA A 84 -18.82 -17.45 5.21
N PHE A 85 -17.83 -16.75 4.65
CA PHE A 85 -18.02 -15.68 3.68
C PHE A 85 -16.92 -15.69 2.63
N GLY A 86 -16.87 -14.66 1.79
CA GLY A 86 -15.84 -14.49 0.80
C GLY A 86 -16.02 -15.37 -0.44
N SER A 87 -14.91 -15.64 -1.12
CA SER A 87 -14.96 -16.33 -2.41
C SER A 87 -15.48 -17.76 -2.33
N SER A 88 -15.29 -18.44 -1.20
CA SER A 88 -15.76 -19.79 -0.98
C SER A 88 -17.29 -19.91 -0.93
N GLN A 89 -17.99 -18.90 -0.39
CA GLN A 89 -19.45 -18.89 -0.28
C GLN A 89 -20.12 -18.25 -1.49
N SER A 90 -19.49 -17.27 -2.14
CA SER A 90 -20.05 -16.63 -3.34
C SER A 90 -19.94 -17.49 -4.60
N GLY A 91 -19.32 -18.66 -4.54
CA GLY A 91 -19.08 -19.52 -5.70
C GLY A 91 -17.95 -18.99 -6.61
N LEU A 92 -17.21 -17.96 -6.19
CA LEU A 92 -16.15 -17.29 -6.93
C LEU A 92 -14.74 -17.64 -6.40
N SER A 93 -14.59 -18.81 -5.77
CA SER A 93 -13.27 -19.29 -5.29
C SER A 93 -12.47 -19.87 -6.45
N LEU A 94 -11.18 -19.62 -6.50
CA LEU A 94 -10.21 -20.34 -7.32
C LEU A 94 -9.68 -21.58 -6.56
N ILE A 95 -9.02 -22.50 -7.26
CA ILE A 95 -8.37 -23.65 -6.65
C ILE A 95 -7.34 -23.17 -5.61
N GLY A 96 -7.32 -23.78 -4.42
CA GLY A 96 -6.40 -23.41 -3.34
C GLY A 96 -6.71 -22.05 -2.67
N GLY A 97 -7.90 -21.48 -2.89
CA GLY A 97 -8.31 -20.25 -2.21
C GLY A 97 -8.54 -20.47 -0.71
N ASP A 98 -8.21 -19.44 0.08
CA ASP A 98 -8.37 -19.38 1.53
C ASP A 98 -9.84 -19.55 1.95
N ILE A 99 -10.07 -20.02 3.17
CA ILE A 99 -11.39 -20.09 3.79
C ILE A 99 -11.57 -18.89 4.69
N ASP A 100 -12.50 -18.00 4.32
CA ASP A 100 -12.85 -16.81 5.10
C ASP A 100 -14.03 -17.12 6.03
N LEU A 101 -13.87 -16.88 7.34
CA LEU A 101 -14.89 -17.10 8.35
C LEU A 101 -15.13 -15.82 9.16
N CYS A 102 -16.38 -15.55 9.48
CA CYS A 102 -16.80 -14.48 10.39
C CYS A 102 -17.29 -15.11 11.70
N LEU A 103 -16.60 -14.80 12.79
CA LEU A 103 -17.05 -15.15 14.14
C LEU A 103 -17.87 -13.99 14.68
N LYS A 104 -19.17 -14.14 14.77
CA LYS A 104 -20.07 -13.20 15.44
C LYS A 104 -20.07 -13.51 16.94
N VAL A 105 -19.76 -12.51 17.74
CA VAL A 105 -19.76 -12.61 19.21
C VAL A 105 -20.45 -11.37 19.78
N PRO A 106 -21.20 -11.50 20.88
CA PRO A 106 -21.75 -10.33 21.56
C PRO A 106 -20.61 -9.45 22.10
N ASP A 107 -20.93 -8.25 22.54
CA ASP A 107 -20.03 -7.17 22.97
C ASP A 107 -18.88 -7.65 23.89
N THR A 108 -17.81 -8.10 23.30
CA THR A 108 -16.61 -8.58 23.98
C THR A 108 -15.38 -7.99 23.35
N ASN A 109 -14.33 -7.84 24.16
CA ASN A 109 -13.06 -7.31 23.68
C ASN A 109 -12.45 -8.23 22.58
N PRO A 110 -12.36 -7.79 21.30
CA PRO A 110 -11.89 -8.62 20.21
C PRO A 110 -10.49 -9.20 20.43
N LYS A 111 -9.61 -8.47 21.14
CA LYS A 111 -8.25 -8.95 21.46
C LYS A 111 -8.27 -10.15 22.42
N GLN A 112 -9.27 -10.20 23.29
CA GLN A 112 -9.42 -11.33 24.22
C GLN A 112 -9.94 -12.57 23.50
N ILE A 113 -10.89 -12.38 22.57
CA ILE A 113 -11.40 -13.45 21.71
C ILE A 113 -10.29 -14.03 20.84
N LEU A 114 -9.49 -13.17 20.17
CA LEU A 114 -8.35 -13.65 19.36
C LEU A 114 -7.35 -14.47 20.17
N ARG A 115 -7.07 -14.11 21.43
CA ARG A 115 -6.18 -14.89 22.31
C ARG A 115 -6.78 -16.25 22.67
N ARG A 116 -8.10 -16.30 22.94
CA ARG A 116 -8.82 -17.55 23.20
C ARG A 116 -8.81 -18.44 21.97
N LEU A 117 -9.11 -17.89 20.79
CA LEU A 117 -9.05 -18.62 19.52
C LEU A 117 -7.65 -19.19 19.28
N LYS A 118 -6.61 -18.38 19.47
CA LYS A 118 -5.23 -18.87 19.32
C LYS A 118 -4.95 -20.08 20.19
N GLY A 119 -5.26 -19.99 21.49
CA GLY A 119 -5.04 -21.13 22.40
C GLY A 119 -5.85 -22.37 22.01
N LEU A 120 -7.06 -22.19 21.48
CA LEU A 120 -7.91 -23.29 21.01
C LEU A 120 -7.34 -23.95 19.74
N LEU A 121 -6.88 -23.15 18.77
CA LEU A 121 -6.31 -23.61 17.52
C LEU A 121 -4.93 -24.27 17.72
N ASP A 122 -4.07 -23.67 18.56
CA ASP A 122 -2.78 -24.27 18.97
C ASP A 122 -3.00 -25.68 19.59
N ALA A 123 -4.01 -25.83 20.46
CA ALA A 123 -4.34 -27.09 21.10
C ALA A 123 -4.89 -28.15 20.11
N ARG A 124 -5.30 -27.77 18.93
CA ARG A 124 -5.83 -28.64 17.88
C ARG A 124 -4.83 -28.96 16.77
N GLY A 125 -3.60 -28.46 16.90
CA GLY A 125 -2.52 -28.73 15.96
C GLY A 125 -2.59 -27.90 14.68
N MET A 126 -3.28 -26.74 14.70
CA MET A 126 -3.25 -25.77 13.61
C MET A 126 -1.89 -25.10 13.57
N GLU A 127 -1.39 -24.82 12.36
CA GLU A 127 -0.06 -24.30 12.14
C GLU A 127 -0.09 -22.83 11.71
N GLN A 128 1.05 -22.16 11.71
CA GLN A 128 1.27 -20.78 11.22
C GLN A 128 0.31 -19.72 11.78
N ILE A 129 -0.17 -19.90 13.03
CA ILE A 129 -1.20 -19.05 13.63
C ILE A 129 -0.71 -17.62 13.83
N THR A 130 -1.30 -16.68 13.10
CA THR A 130 -0.96 -15.26 13.14
C THR A 130 -2.16 -14.42 13.60
N LEU A 131 -1.92 -13.52 14.57
CA LEU A 131 -2.94 -12.60 15.11
C LEU A 131 -2.75 -11.20 14.54
N ILE A 132 -3.74 -10.68 13.85
CA ILE A 132 -3.78 -9.30 13.33
C ILE A 132 -4.80 -8.50 14.15
N SER A 133 -4.40 -8.08 15.36
CA SER A 133 -5.29 -7.43 16.32
C SER A 133 -5.38 -5.91 16.19
N LYS A 134 -4.53 -5.28 15.35
CA LYS A 134 -4.51 -3.83 15.12
C LYS A 134 -5.21 -3.42 13.82
N ALA A 135 -5.71 -4.36 13.03
CA ALA A 135 -6.51 -4.07 11.86
C ALA A 135 -7.88 -3.50 12.26
N ARG A 136 -8.53 -2.80 11.35
CA ARG A 136 -9.93 -2.31 11.52
C ARG A 136 -10.84 -3.46 11.97
N ILE A 137 -10.73 -4.60 11.30
CA ILE A 137 -11.39 -5.85 11.67
C ILE A 137 -10.30 -6.79 12.17
N PRO A 138 -10.36 -7.22 13.44
CA PRO A 138 -9.39 -8.16 13.99
C PRO A 138 -9.51 -9.53 13.33
N ILE A 139 -8.38 -10.12 12.90
CA ILE A 139 -8.32 -11.37 12.15
C ILE A 139 -7.31 -12.32 12.80
N ILE A 140 -7.61 -13.60 12.82
CA ILE A 140 -6.68 -14.68 13.06
C ILE A 140 -6.53 -15.52 11.81
N LYS A 141 -5.29 -15.74 11.37
CA LYS A 141 -4.93 -16.58 10.23
C LYS A 141 -4.23 -17.83 10.73
N PHE A 142 -4.49 -18.95 10.09
CA PHE A 142 -3.81 -20.20 10.39
C PHE A 142 -3.91 -21.18 9.22
N HIS A 143 -3.04 -22.18 9.23
CA HIS A 143 -3.03 -23.30 8.29
C HIS A 143 -3.55 -24.56 8.96
N ASP A 144 -4.46 -25.28 8.32
CA ASP A 144 -4.87 -26.61 8.76
C ASP A 144 -4.06 -27.68 8.02
N PRO A 145 -3.10 -28.36 8.68
CA PRO A 145 -2.22 -29.33 8.02
C PRO A 145 -2.95 -30.60 7.57
N LYS A 146 -4.19 -30.84 8.04
CA LYS A 146 -4.96 -32.03 7.66
C LYS A 146 -5.67 -31.83 6.31
N SER A 147 -6.27 -30.69 6.11
CA SER A 147 -6.98 -30.38 4.88
C SER A 147 -6.14 -29.62 3.88
N GLY A 148 -5.01 -29.02 4.31
CA GLY A 148 -4.13 -28.19 3.49
C GLY A 148 -4.68 -26.77 3.19
N PHE A 149 -5.77 -26.36 3.88
CA PHE A 149 -6.35 -25.04 3.68
C PHE A 149 -5.78 -23.99 4.62
N ASP A 150 -5.59 -22.78 4.09
CA ASP A 150 -5.40 -21.58 4.88
C ASP A 150 -6.75 -21.00 5.29
N VAL A 151 -6.88 -20.59 6.56
CA VAL A 151 -8.14 -20.14 7.13
C VAL A 151 -7.96 -18.78 7.80
N ASP A 152 -8.83 -17.83 7.45
CA ASP A 152 -8.92 -16.51 8.02
C ASP A 152 -10.21 -16.35 8.82
N ILE A 153 -10.12 -16.12 10.14
CA ILE A 153 -11.30 -15.86 10.97
C ILE A 153 -11.30 -14.39 11.39
N SER A 154 -12.26 -13.64 10.91
CA SER A 154 -12.54 -12.25 11.30
C SER A 154 -13.57 -12.20 12.43
N ILE A 155 -13.50 -11.16 13.29
CA ILE A 155 -14.44 -10.99 14.39
C ILE A 155 -15.43 -9.87 14.03
N ASN A 156 -16.72 -10.18 14.12
CA ASN A 156 -17.84 -9.26 13.88
C ASN A 156 -17.78 -8.53 12.53
N ASN A 157 -17.35 -9.22 11.47
CA ASN A 157 -17.26 -8.67 10.12
C ASN A 157 -18.59 -8.86 9.35
N SER A 158 -19.66 -8.21 9.82
CA SER A 158 -21.01 -8.40 9.25
C SER A 158 -21.13 -7.91 7.82
N LEU A 159 -20.49 -6.79 7.45
CA LEU A 159 -20.53 -6.28 6.07
C LEU A 159 -19.93 -7.26 5.05
N ALA A 160 -18.92 -8.05 5.44
CA ALA A 160 -18.34 -9.04 4.53
C ALA A 160 -19.33 -10.18 4.17
N LEU A 161 -20.27 -10.49 5.06
CA LEU A 161 -21.32 -11.46 4.78
C LEU A 161 -22.29 -10.93 3.69
N HIS A 162 -22.70 -9.67 3.83
CA HIS A 162 -23.58 -9.02 2.84
C HIS A 162 -22.87 -8.78 1.50
N ASN A 163 -21.58 -8.42 1.52
CA ASN A 163 -20.77 -8.36 0.30
C ASN A 163 -20.69 -9.71 -0.40
N THR A 164 -20.58 -10.79 0.38
CA THR A 164 -20.57 -12.16 -0.16
C THR A 164 -21.92 -12.51 -0.77
N GLU A 165 -23.01 -12.15 -0.12
CA GLU A 165 -24.37 -12.34 -0.62
C GLU A 165 -24.59 -11.60 -1.94
N LEU A 166 -24.18 -10.32 -2.02
CA LEU A 166 -24.25 -9.52 -3.24
C LEU A 166 -23.51 -10.19 -4.40
N LEU A 167 -22.25 -10.59 -4.18
CA LEU A 167 -21.46 -11.27 -5.20
C LEU A 167 -22.04 -12.62 -5.61
N SER A 168 -22.58 -13.38 -4.64
CA SER A 168 -23.24 -14.66 -4.90
C SER A 168 -24.48 -14.48 -5.76
N THR A 169 -25.31 -13.47 -5.46
CA THR A 169 -26.51 -13.16 -6.23
C THR A 169 -26.16 -12.80 -7.67
N TYR A 170 -25.16 -11.97 -7.90
CA TYR A 170 -24.65 -11.67 -9.24
C TYR A 170 -24.14 -12.92 -9.97
N ALA A 171 -23.36 -13.76 -9.30
CA ALA A 171 -22.80 -14.97 -9.90
C ALA A 171 -23.86 -16.04 -10.25
N GLN A 172 -25.04 -15.96 -9.63
CA GLN A 172 -26.16 -16.87 -9.88
C GLN A 172 -27.08 -16.42 -11.01
N LEU A 173 -26.97 -15.16 -11.47
CA LEU A 173 -27.81 -14.64 -12.55
C LEU A 173 -27.60 -15.39 -13.87
N ASP A 174 -26.36 -15.69 -14.21
CA ASP A 174 -25.99 -16.46 -15.40
C ASP A 174 -24.59 -17.09 -15.23
N PRO A 175 -24.36 -18.33 -15.72
CA PRO A 175 -23.04 -18.97 -15.69
C PRO A 175 -21.93 -18.12 -16.33
N ALA A 176 -22.21 -17.37 -17.40
CA ALA A 176 -21.22 -16.51 -18.06
C ALA A 176 -20.75 -15.36 -17.15
N VAL A 177 -21.61 -14.82 -16.27
CA VAL A 177 -21.22 -13.82 -15.25
C VAL A 177 -20.21 -14.41 -14.30
N LYS A 178 -20.50 -15.60 -13.76
CA LYS A 178 -19.61 -16.32 -12.86
C LYS A 178 -18.26 -16.61 -13.51
N ASP A 179 -18.29 -17.16 -14.72
CA ASP A 179 -17.08 -17.57 -15.44
C ASP A 179 -16.23 -16.37 -15.84
N ALA A 180 -16.84 -15.25 -16.24
CA ALA A 180 -16.14 -13.99 -16.53
C ALA A 180 -15.40 -13.45 -15.29
N ILE A 181 -16.05 -13.43 -14.12
CA ILE A 181 -15.40 -13.00 -12.86
C ILE A 181 -14.23 -13.93 -12.52
N LEU A 182 -14.43 -15.25 -12.70
CA LEU A 182 -13.39 -16.23 -12.40
C LEU A 182 -12.20 -16.12 -13.36
N ALA A 183 -12.43 -15.89 -14.65
CA ALA A 183 -11.38 -15.68 -15.64
C ALA A 183 -10.50 -14.45 -15.29
N VAL A 184 -11.14 -13.32 -14.94
CA VAL A 184 -10.42 -12.12 -14.51
C VAL A 184 -9.65 -12.36 -13.22
N LYS A 185 -10.26 -13.02 -12.24
CA LYS A 185 -9.57 -13.35 -10.98
C LYS A 185 -8.39 -14.28 -11.21
N TYR A 186 -8.55 -15.29 -12.06
CA TYR A 186 -7.47 -16.21 -12.42
C TYR A 186 -6.28 -15.45 -13.02
N TRP A 187 -6.54 -14.65 -14.07
CA TRP A 187 -5.52 -13.79 -14.66
C TRP A 187 -4.83 -12.91 -13.62
N ALA A 188 -5.59 -12.24 -12.77
CA ALA A 188 -5.04 -11.32 -11.78
C ALA A 188 -4.17 -12.02 -10.72
N VAL A 189 -4.53 -13.26 -10.32
CA VAL A 189 -3.74 -14.09 -9.40
C VAL A 189 -2.46 -14.57 -10.07
N GLN A 190 -2.54 -15.13 -11.28
CA GLN A 190 -1.38 -15.62 -12.02
C GLN A 190 -0.37 -14.50 -12.31
N ARG A 191 -0.86 -13.29 -12.55
CA ARG A 191 -0.02 -12.11 -12.81
C ARG A 191 0.42 -11.38 -11.53
N ASN A 192 0.13 -11.94 -10.36
CA ASN A 192 0.49 -11.38 -9.05
C ASN A 192 0.02 -9.92 -8.84
N ILE A 193 -1.17 -9.59 -9.34
CA ILE A 193 -1.80 -8.27 -9.19
C ILE A 193 -3.06 -8.30 -8.31
N ALA A 194 -3.33 -9.42 -7.64
CA ALA A 194 -4.46 -9.63 -6.75
C ALA A 194 -4.06 -9.75 -5.27
N ASN A 195 -3.01 -9.05 -4.84
CA ASN A 195 -2.48 -9.13 -3.48
C ASN A 195 -2.36 -7.75 -2.82
N ALA A 196 -3.35 -7.38 -1.99
CA ALA A 196 -3.40 -6.11 -1.28
C ALA A 196 -2.21 -5.91 -0.31
N TYR A 197 -1.65 -6.98 0.27
CA TYR A 197 -0.46 -6.89 1.14
C TYR A 197 0.78 -6.45 0.38
N GLN A 198 0.92 -6.88 -0.85
CA GLN A 198 2.04 -6.48 -1.71
C GLN A 198 1.86 -5.10 -2.31
N GLY A 199 0.66 -4.50 -2.18
CA GLY A 199 0.36 -3.15 -2.63
C GLY A 199 -0.30 -3.10 -4.00
N THR A 200 -0.93 -4.19 -4.42
CA THR A 200 -1.92 -4.24 -5.51
C THR A 200 -3.34 -4.24 -4.92
N ILE A 201 -4.38 -4.51 -5.70
CA ILE A 201 -5.76 -4.58 -5.21
C ILE A 201 -6.13 -6.02 -4.78
N SER A 202 -7.21 -6.16 -4.02
CA SER A 202 -7.68 -7.46 -3.55
C SER A 202 -8.44 -8.24 -4.64
N SER A 203 -8.55 -9.56 -4.50
CA SER A 203 -9.41 -10.40 -5.35
C SER A 203 -10.87 -9.94 -5.37
N TYR A 204 -11.36 -9.40 -4.25
CA TYR A 204 -12.68 -8.79 -4.15
C TYR A 204 -12.82 -7.58 -5.09
N SER A 205 -11.82 -6.71 -5.12
CA SER A 205 -11.81 -5.56 -6.04
C SER A 205 -11.84 -5.99 -7.52
N TRP A 206 -11.17 -7.08 -7.87
CA TRP A 206 -11.23 -7.65 -9.23
C TRP A 206 -12.62 -8.16 -9.59
N SER A 207 -13.35 -8.74 -8.63
CA SER A 207 -14.75 -9.12 -8.83
C SER A 207 -15.65 -7.91 -9.10
N LEU A 208 -15.45 -6.80 -8.38
CA LEU A 208 -16.20 -5.56 -8.60
C LEU A 208 -15.89 -4.92 -9.96
N LEU A 209 -14.62 -4.91 -10.38
CA LEU A 209 -14.24 -4.47 -11.72
C LEU A 209 -14.96 -5.28 -12.80
N SER A 210 -15.00 -6.61 -12.65
CA SER A 210 -15.68 -7.50 -13.60
C SER A 210 -17.18 -7.21 -13.64
N LEU A 211 -17.83 -7.04 -12.49
CA LEU A 211 -19.25 -6.72 -12.41
C LEU A 211 -19.59 -5.39 -13.05
N GLN A 212 -18.84 -4.32 -12.75
CA GLN A 212 -19.09 -3.03 -13.38
C GLN A 212 -18.89 -3.10 -14.90
N HIS A 213 -17.88 -3.81 -15.37
CA HIS A 213 -17.70 -3.99 -16.81
C HIS A 213 -18.91 -4.65 -17.45
N LEU A 214 -19.46 -5.70 -16.83
CA LEU A 214 -20.68 -6.37 -17.30
C LEU A 214 -21.93 -5.46 -17.25
N GLN A 215 -21.99 -4.54 -16.30
CA GLN A 215 -23.06 -3.53 -16.22
C GLN A 215 -22.98 -2.51 -17.35
N VAL A 216 -21.77 -2.10 -17.74
CA VAL A 216 -21.53 -1.09 -18.78
C VAL A 216 -21.56 -1.69 -20.19
N MET A 217 -21.26 -2.97 -20.33
CA MET A 217 -21.16 -3.65 -21.62
C MET A 217 -22.52 -3.67 -22.32
N GLU A 218 -22.66 -2.96 -23.46
CA GLU A 218 -23.93 -2.76 -24.16
C GLU A 218 -24.66 -4.06 -24.52
N SER A 219 -23.89 -5.10 -24.80
CA SER A 219 -24.41 -6.42 -25.20
C SER A 219 -24.92 -7.27 -24.03
N ILE A 220 -24.64 -6.87 -22.78
CA ILE A 220 -25.08 -7.61 -21.58
C ILE A 220 -25.96 -6.73 -20.69
N LYS A 221 -25.50 -5.51 -20.36
CA LYS A 221 -26.20 -4.55 -19.48
C LYS A 221 -26.68 -5.22 -18.19
N LEU A 222 -25.73 -5.82 -17.47
CA LEU A 222 -26.06 -6.50 -16.20
C LEU A 222 -26.80 -5.54 -15.26
N PRO A 223 -27.96 -5.92 -14.73
CA PRO A 223 -28.77 -5.03 -13.90
C PRO A 223 -28.09 -4.67 -12.58
N ASN A 224 -28.39 -3.49 -12.07
CA ASN A 224 -27.97 -3.08 -10.74
C ASN A 224 -28.89 -3.68 -9.67
N LEU A 225 -28.39 -4.64 -8.90
CA LEU A 225 -29.15 -5.33 -7.86
C LEU A 225 -29.41 -4.47 -6.62
N GLN A 226 -28.75 -3.32 -6.50
CA GLN A 226 -28.89 -2.40 -5.36
C GLN A 226 -29.85 -1.22 -5.63
N SER A 227 -30.52 -1.19 -6.79
CA SER A 227 -31.42 -0.13 -7.22
C SER A 227 -32.89 -0.36 -6.80
N SER A 228 -33.16 -0.93 -5.63
CA SER A 228 -34.51 -1.15 -5.13
C SER A 228 -35.08 0.09 -4.43
N GLN A 229 -36.42 0.31 -4.55
CA GLN A 229 -37.11 1.34 -3.79
C GLN A 229 -37.24 0.99 -2.30
N ASN A 230 -37.30 -0.29 -1.97
CA ASN A 230 -37.32 -0.78 -0.60
C ASN A 230 -35.90 -0.97 -0.11
N ARG A 231 -35.44 -0.03 0.71
CA ARG A 231 -34.08 -0.07 1.27
C ARG A 231 -34.04 -0.90 2.54
N GLU A 232 -33.09 -1.82 2.60
CA GLU A 232 -32.76 -2.58 3.80
C GLU A 232 -31.51 -1.97 4.45
N LEU A 233 -31.68 -1.35 5.63
CA LEU A 233 -30.63 -0.66 6.34
C LEU A 233 -30.21 -1.47 7.57
N ILE A 234 -28.93 -1.58 7.79
CA ILE A 234 -28.37 -2.14 9.04
C ILE A 234 -27.45 -1.13 9.72
N THR A 235 -27.47 -1.10 11.04
CA THR A 235 -26.59 -0.26 11.84
C THR A 235 -25.43 -1.09 12.40
N ILE A 236 -24.19 -0.73 12.08
CA ILE A 236 -22.97 -1.35 12.61
C ILE A 236 -22.08 -0.23 13.11
N ASP A 237 -21.64 -0.32 14.38
CA ASP A 237 -20.75 0.68 15.01
C ASP A 237 -21.27 2.14 14.87
N ASN A 238 -22.60 2.34 15.06
CA ASN A 238 -23.31 3.62 14.92
C ASN A 238 -23.31 4.22 13.50
N HIS A 239 -23.04 3.42 12.47
CA HIS A 239 -23.19 3.80 11.06
C HIS A 239 -24.25 2.96 10.39
N GLU A 240 -25.06 3.61 9.55
CA GLU A 240 -26.07 2.93 8.75
C GLU A 240 -25.49 2.52 7.40
N TYR A 241 -25.71 1.27 7.05
CA TYR A 241 -25.30 0.68 5.77
C TYR A 241 -26.52 0.17 5.03
N ASP A 242 -26.61 0.51 3.78
CA ASP A 242 -27.65 0.00 2.89
C ASP A 242 -27.19 -1.32 2.26
N ILE A 243 -27.78 -2.41 2.73
CA ILE A 243 -27.47 -3.78 2.30
C ILE A 243 -28.48 -4.32 1.29
N THR A 244 -29.30 -3.47 0.72
CA THR A 244 -30.38 -3.85 -0.22
C THR A 244 -29.83 -4.67 -1.38
N ILE A 245 -30.42 -5.84 -1.60
CA ILE A 245 -30.12 -6.71 -2.75
C ILE A 245 -31.45 -7.19 -3.34
N ASN A 246 -31.74 -6.79 -4.56
CA ASN A 246 -32.92 -7.28 -5.28
C ASN A 246 -32.63 -8.67 -5.86
N LYS A 247 -33.21 -9.72 -5.23
CA LYS A 247 -32.99 -11.12 -5.61
C LYS A 247 -33.99 -11.59 -6.68
N GLU A 248 -35.02 -10.80 -6.99
CA GLU A 248 -36.07 -11.17 -7.95
C GLU A 248 -35.70 -10.83 -9.40
N VAL A 249 -34.59 -10.16 -9.59
CA VAL A 249 -34.08 -9.76 -10.91
C VAL A 249 -33.72 -11.00 -11.72
N GLN A 250 -34.31 -11.11 -12.90
CA GLN A 250 -33.98 -12.12 -13.91
C GLN A 250 -33.37 -11.44 -15.13
N ILE A 251 -32.43 -12.10 -15.77
CA ILE A 251 -31.78 -11.62 -16.99
C ILE A 251 -32.00 -12.64 -18.11
N ASN A 252 -31.97 -12.16 -19.34
CA ASN A 252 -31.92 -13.06 -20.48
C ASN A 252 -30.58 -13.80 -20.48
N LYS A 253 -30.61 -15.05 -20.98
CA LYS A 253 -29.37 -15.84 -21.10
C LYS A 253 -28.32 -15.07 -21.89
N ILE A 254 -27.10 -15.04 -21.37
CA ILE A 254 -25.96 -14.40 -22.03
C ILE A 254 -25.43 -15.37 -23.10
N GLU A 255 -25.51 -14.96 -24.36
CA GLU A 255 -25.08 -15.78 -25.51
C GLU A 255 -23.63 -15.48 -25.96
N ILE A 256 -23.00 -14.51 -25.31
CA ILE A 256 -21.63 -14.06 -25.65
C ILE A 256 -20.61 -15.00 -24.99
N ASP A 257 -19.58 -15.36 -25.75
CA ASP A 257 -18.47 -16.18 -25.25
C ASP A 257 -17.72 -15.45 -24.10
N VAL A 258 -17.38 -16.20 -23.05
CA VAL A 258 -16.63 -15.66 -21.92
C VAL A 258 -15.26 -15.09 -22.35
N GLY A 259 -14.66 -15.68 -23.39
CA GLY A 259 -13.45 -15.16 -24.01
C GLY A 259 -13.61 -13.74 -24.57
N GLU A 260 -14.77 -13.43 -25.16
CA GLU A 260 -15.08 -12.07 -25.63
C GLU A 260 -15.29 -11.11 -24.46
N ILE A 261 -16.00 -11.54 -23.42
CA ILE A 261 -16.18 -10.74 -22.21
C ILE A 261 -14.83 -10.39 -21.58
N PHE A 262 -13.94 -11.37 -21.46
CA PHE A 262 -12.60 -11.18 -20.93
C PHE A 262 -11.77 -10.21 -21.80
N ALA A 263 -11.79 -10.38 -23.10
CA ALA A 263 -11.07 -9.48 -24.01
C ALA A 263 -11.58 -8.04 -23.90
N LYS A 264 -12.91 -7.84 -23.90
CA LYS A 264 -13.52 -6.53 -23.73
C LYS A 264 -13.20 -5.91 -22.35
N PHE A 265 -13.16 -6.71 -21.28
CA PHE A 265 -12.74 -6.28 -19.97
C PHE A 265 -11.31 -5.71 -19.98
N ILE A 266 -10.36 -6.41 -20.60
CA ILE A 266 -8.96 -5.97 -20.69
C ILE A 266 -8.85 -4.67 -21.50
N PHE A 267 -9.55 -4.58 -22.63
CA PHE A 267 -9.54 -3.38 -23.48
C PHE A 267 -10.21 -2.19 -22.80
N PHE A 268 -11.34 -2.40 -22.15
CA PHE A 268 -12.05 -1.36 -21.43
C PHE A 268 -11.18 -0.71 -20.34
N TYR A 269 -10.65 -1.48 -19.41
CA TYR A 269 -9.86 -0.92 -18.32
C TYR A 269 -8.43 -0.54 -18.72
N GLY A 270 -7.89 -1.14 -19.76
CA GLY A 270 -6.55 -0.84 -20.25
C GLY A 270 -6.48 0.37 -21.18
N LEU A 271 -7.52 0.59 -21.98
CA LEU A 271 -7.47 1.55 -23.10
C LEU A 271 -8.54 2.64 -23.04
N GLU A 272 -9.73 2.34 -22.52
CA GLU A 272 -10.91 3.23 -22.59
C GLU A 272 -11.18 3.94 -21.27
N PHE A 273 -11.14 3.22 -20.15
CA PHE A 273 -11.49 3.76 -18.83
C PHE A 273 -10.49 4.84 -18.35
N ASP A 274 -11.01 6.03 -18.07
CA ASP A 274 -10.18 7.14 -17.57
C ASP A 274 -10.02 7.06 -16.05
N TRP A 275 -9.02 6.32 -15.61
CA TRP A 275 -8.66 6.17 -14.19
C TRP A 275 -8.38 7.49 -13.48
N SER A 276 -8.09 8.57 -14.21
CA SER A 276 -7.85 9.88 -13.62
C SER A 276 -9.13 10.62 -13.25
N LYS A 277 -10.25 10.31 -13.91
CA LYS A 277 -11.53 11.02 -13.75
C LYS A 277 -12.65 10.16 -13.19
N GLN A 278 -12.63 8.86 -13.48
CA GLN A 278 -13.73 7.95 -13.20
C GLN A 278 -13.47 7.08 -11.98
N VAL A 279 -14.54 6.69 -11.32
CA VAL A 279 -14.58 5.77 -10.17
C VAL A 279 -15.38 4.53 -10.58
N VAL A 280 -14.85 3.36 -10.27
CA VAL A 280 -15.56 2.08 -10.42
C VAL A 280 -16.62 1.99 -9.34
N SER A 281 -17.91 1.92 -9.71
CA SER A 281 -19.05 1.79 -8.79
C SER A 281 -20.06 0.77 -9.31
N VAL A 282 -20.06 -0.40 -8.71
CA VAL A 282 -21.08 -1.44 -8.98
C VAL A 282 -22.45 -0.98 -8.51
N ARG A 283 -22.49 -0.25 -7.39
CA ARG A 283 -23.73 0.28 -6.82
C ARG A 283 -24.42 1.31 -7.71
N ASN A 284 -23.66 2.09 -8.47
CA ASN A 284 -24.22 3.05 -9.42
C ASN A 284 -24.60 2.39 -10.76
N GLY A 285 -24.05 1.21 -11.07
CA GLY A 285 -24.23 0.51 -12.34
C GLY A 285 -23.47 1.13 -13.52
N MET A 286 -22.88 2.31 -13.33
CA MET A 286 -22.10 3.08 -14.31
C MET A 286 -20.89 3.71 -13.63
N PRO A 287 -19.78 3.97 -14.35
CA PRO A 287 -18.68 4.74 -13.82
C PRO A 287 -19.14 6.12 -13.32
N MET A 288 -18.68 6.52 -12.16
CA MET A 288 -18.97 7.83 -11.57
C MET A 288 -17.83 8.79 -11.83
N GLU A 289 -18.13 10.08 -11.97
CA GLU A 289 -17.08 11.10 -12.00
C GLU A 289 -16.46 11.28 -10.59
N ARG A 290 -15.12 11.34 -10.53
CA ARG A 290 -14.40 11.55 -9.27
C ARG A 290 -14.81 12.83 -8.55
N ASN A 291 -15.13 13.88 -9.33
CA ASN A 291 -15.55 15.17 -8.78
C ASN A 291 -16.92 15.06 -8.08
N GLU A 292 -17.85 14.31 -8.66
CA GLU A 292 -19.17 14.06 -8.08
C GLU A 292 -19.06 13.23 -6.81
N LYS A 293 -18.16 12.23 -6.81
CA LYS A 293 -17.86 11.43 -5.62
C LYS A 293 -17.09 12.21 -4.54
N GLY A 294 -16.51 13.36 -4.88
CA GLY A 294 -15.63 14.13 -4.00
C GLY A 294 -14.25 13.52 -3.78
N TRP A 295 -13.88 12.50 -4.56
CA TRP A 295 -12.58 11.82 -4.50
C TRP A 295 -11.57 12.47 -5.45
N THR A 296 -11.27 13.74 -5.20
CA THR A 296 -10.31 14.52 -5.98
C THR A 296 -8.90 14.40 -5.40
N LEU A 297 -7.90 14.87 -6.16
CA LEU A 297 -6.52 14.98 -5.66
C LEU A 297 -6.40 15.89 -4.42
N GLN A 298 -7.31 16.86 -4.28
CA GLN A 298 -7.36 17.77 -3.13
C GLN A 298 -8.13 17.17 -1.94
N LYS A 299 -9.09 16.30 -2.22
CA LYS A 299 -9.86 15.55 -1.22
C LYS A 299 -9.85 14.07 -1.60
N PRO A 300 -8.75 13.36 -1.35
CA PRO A 300 -8.69 11.94 -1.62
C PRO A 300 -9.70 11.18 -0.75
N SER A 301 -10.13 10.02 -1.23
CA SER A 301 -11.04 9.14 -0.51
C SER A 301 -10.55 8.84 0.90
N ALA A 302 -11.43 8.81 1.86
CA ALA A 302 -11.11 8.44 3.22
C ALA A 302 -10.69 6.96 3.28
N SER A 303 -9.50 6.69 3.77
CA SER A 303 -9.02 5.31 3.89
C SER A 303 -9.70 4.51 5.01
N THR A 304 -10.31 5.20 5.98
CA THR A 304 -11.00 4.61 7.13
C THR A 304 -11.86 5.71 7.77
N ALA A 305 -12.97 6.06 7.13
CA ALA A 305 -13.75 7.21 7.53
C ALA A 305 -14.23 7.14 8.99
N HIS A 306 -14.49 5.94 9.49
CA HIS A 306 -15.28 5.79 10.71
C HIS A 306 -14.49 5.47 11.98
N HIS A 307 -13.17 5.24 11.94
CA HIS A 307 -12.47 4.64 13.09
C HIS A 307 -11.18 5.30 13.57
N SER A 308 -10.74 6.44 13.04
CA SER A 308 -9.59 7.15 13.61
C SER A 308 -9.63 8.65 13.36
N ASP A 309 -9.41 9.42 14.42
CA ASP A 309 -9.18 10.86 14.35
C ASP A 309 -7.88 11.21 13.60
N ASP A 310 -6.98 10.26 13.41
CA ASP A 310 -5.76 10.37 12.62
C ASP A 310 -6.02 10.03 11.13
N LYS A 311 -6.74 10.90 10.45
CA LYS A 311 -6.98 10.83 9.00
C LYS A 311 -5.70 11.11 8.22
N LYS A 312 -4.80 10.16 8.13
CA LYS A 312 -3.70 10.19 7.17
C LYS A 312 -4.26 9.84 5.79
N LEU A 313 -4.75 10.84 5.11
CA LEU A 313 -5.16 10.74 3.72
C LEU A 313 -3.94 10.33 2.86
N ARG A 314 -4.09 9.28 2.07
CA ARG A 314 -3.10 8.93 1.07
C ARG A 314 -3.20 9.91 -0.08
N MET A 315 -2.26 10.81 -0.17
CA MET A 315 -2.06 11.67 -1.32
C MET A 315 -1.16 10.95 -2.32
N GLY A 316 -1.72 10.48 -3.42
CA GLY A 316 -0.97 9.89 -4.52
C GLY A 316 -1.55 10.34 -5.85
N SER A 317 -0.68 10.60 -6.83
CA SER A 317 -1.09 10.90 -8.21
C SER A 317 -1.59 9.64 -8.94
N PHE A 318 -1.23 8.48 -8.46
CA PHE A 318 -1.63 7.18 -8.99
C PHE A 318 -2.61 6.52 -8.03
N HIS A 319 -3.80 6.22 -8.52
CA HIS A 319 -4.85 5.69 -7.69
C HIS A 319 -5.99 5.12 -8.55
N LEU A 320 -6.24 3.83 -8.42
CA LEU A 320 -7.38 3.18 -9.05
C LEU A 320 -8.58 3.27 -8.11
N PRO A 321 -9.52 4.21 -8.30
CA PRO A 321 -10.63 4.42 -7.38
C PRO A 321 -11.72 3.37 -7.61
N ILE A 322 -11.99 2.59 -6.57
CA ILE A 322 -12.99 1.52 -6.57
C ILE A 322 -13.85 1.68 -5.34
N GLU A 323 -15.12 1.98 -5.53
CA GLU A 323 -16.09 2.11 -4.46
C GLU A 323 -16.49 0.74 -3.91
N ASP A 324 -16.57 0.62 -2.58
CA ASP A 324 -17.22 -0.54 -1.97
C ASP A 324 -18.74 -0.40 -2.07
N PRO A 325 -19.48 -1.39 -2.59
CA PRO A 325 -20.91 -1.26 -2.86
C PRO A 325 -21.79 -1.12 -1.61
N LEU A 326 -21.29 -1.48 -0.43
CA LEU A 326 -22.03 -1.32 0.84
C LEU A 326 -21.50 -0.16 1.68
N ASP A 327 -20.18 0.02 1.74
CA ASP A 327 -19.53 1.16 2.42
C ASP A 327 -19.01 2.15 1.37
N THR A 328 -19.93 2.95 0.82
CA THR A 328 -19.65 3.85 -0.30
C THR A 328 -18.59 4.93 -0.01
N GLU A 329 -18.24 5.15 1.25
CA GLU A 329 -17.16 6.04 1.66
C GLU A 329 -15.77 5.42 1.48
N ILE A 330 -15.71 4.10 1.34
CA ILE A 330 -14.44 3.39 1.24
C ILE A 330 -14.00 3.23 -0.21
N ASP A 331 -12.79 3.70 -0.49
CA ASP A 331 -12.07 3.37 -1.69
C ASP A 331 -11.21 2.12 -1.48
N LEU A 332 -11.51 1.06 -2.20
CA LEU A 332 -10.77 -0.20 -2.15
C LEU A 332 -9.37 -0.08 -2.80
N GLY A 333 -9.18 0.88 -3.69
CA GLY A 333 -7.88 1.23 -4.26
C GLY A 333 -6.90 1.89 -3.27
N ARG A 334 -7.34 2.28 -2.07
CA ARG A 334 -6.50 2.90 -1.03
C ARG A 334 -5.27 2.08 -0.61
N VAL A 335 -5.31 0.77 -0.82
CA VAL A 335 -4.20 -0.15 -0.48
C VAL A 335 -3.08 -0.14 -1.50
N LEU A 336 -3.35 0.41 -2.69
CA LEU A 336 -2.37 0.49 -3.76
C LEU A 336 -1.14 1.29 -3.36
N LYS A 337 0.00 0.74 -3.69
CA LYS A 337 1.27 1.48 -3.71
C LYS A 337 1.49 1.99 -5.14
N PRO A 338 2.20 3.12 -5.33
CA PRO A 338 2.45 3.65 -6.68
C PRO A 338 3.05 2.62 -7.64
N ALA A 339 3.93 1.75 -7.16
CA ALA A 339 4.50 0.67 -7.96
C ALA A 339 3.47 -0.40 -8.33
N GLY A 340 2.57 -0.75 -7.41
CA GLY A 340 1.50 -1.74 -7.65
C GLY A 340 0.48 -1.23 -8.67
N GLU A 341 0.10 0.03 -8.58
CA GLU A 341 -0.79 0.67 -9.54
C GLU A 341 -0.21 0.67 -10.95
N LEU A 342 1.04 1.11 -11.10
CA LEU A 342 1.74 1.07 -12.40
C LEU A 342 1.88 -0.37 -12.93
N THR A 343 2.05 -1.35 -12.04
CA THR A 343 2.09 -2.76 -12.44
C THR A 343 0.74 -3.22 -12.98
N ILE A 344 -0.37 -2.88 -12.32
CA ILE A 344 -1.72 -3.21 -12.79
C ILE A 344 -1.97 -2.59 -14.17
N LEU A 345 -1.69 -1.30 -14.33
CA LEU A 345 -1.85 -0.61 -15.62
C LEU A 345 -0.98 -1.23 -16.71
N ASN A 346 0.27 -1.59 -16.39
CA ASN A 346 1.16 -2.27 -17.34
C ASN A 346 0.64 -3.66 -17.71
N GLU A 347 0.05 -4.41 -16.76
CA GLU A 347 -0.52 -5.74 -17.05
C GLU A 347 -1.78 -5.65 -17.91
N PHE A 348 -2.63 -4.64 -17.74
CA PHE A 348 -3.74 -4.39 -18.67
C PHE A 348 -3.23 -4.15 -20.10
N LEU A 349 -2.21 -3.30 -20.24
CA LEU A 349 -1.64 -3.00 -21.57
C LEU A 349 -0.91 -4.20 -22.18
N ARG A 350 -0.20 -4.98 -21.35
CA ARG A 350 0.43 -6.23 -21.78
C ARG A 350 -0.62 -7.22 -22.29
N ALA A 351 -1.67 -7.44 -21.50
CA ALA A 351 -2.75 -8.35 -21.87
C ALA A 351 -3.45 -7.90 -23.16
N ALA A 352 -3.73 -6.60 -23.30
CA ALA A 352 -4.31 -6.05 -24.53
C ALA A 352 -3.40 -6.28 -25.76
N SER A 353 -2.09 -6.06 -25.63
CA SER A 353 -1.13 -6.34 -26.70
C SER A 353 -1.12 -7.83 -27.07
N MET A 354 -1.08 -8.71 -26.08
CA MET A 354 -1.08 -10.16 -26.31
C MET A 354 -2.39 -10.66 -26.95
N LEU A 355 -3.54 -10.08 -26.54
CA LEU A 355 -4.82 -10.34 -27.18
C LEU A 355 -4.83 -9.93 -28.65
N SER A 356 -4.28 -8.74 -28.96
CA SER A 356 -4.14 -8.27 -30.34
C SER A 356 -3.21 -9.15 -31.18
N GLU A 357 -2.19 -9.74 -30.56
CA GLU A 357 -1.27 -10.69 -31.19
C GLU A 357 -1.87 -12.09 -31.36
N GLY A 358 -3.08 -12.34 -30.83
CA GLY A 358 -3.74 -13.65 -30.92
C GLY A 358 -3.17 -14.70 -29.97
N LYS A 359 -2.54 -14.29 -28.88
CA LYS A 359 -2.02 -15.21 -27.86
C LYS A 359 -3.14 -15.93 -27.12
N SER A 360 -2.84 -17.16 -26.68
CA SER A 360 -3.76 -17.99 -25.91
C SER A 360 -3.99 -17.44 -24.49
N PHE A 361 -5.07 -17.88 -23.83
CA PHE A 361 -5.38 -17.50 -22.45
C PHE A 361 -4.26 -17.91 -21.48
N ASP A 362 -3.66 -19.09 -21.67
CA ASP A 362 -2.55 -19.58 -20.83
C ASP A 362 -1.31 -18.70 -20.96
N GLU A 363 -0.95 -18.28 -22.18
CA GLU A 363 0.16 -17.36 -22.40
C GLU A 363 -0.09 -15.99 -21.73
N ILE A 364 -1.33 -15.48 -21.83
CA ILE A 364 -1.72 -14.23 -21.18
C ILE A 364 -1.63 -14.36 -19.64
N CYS A 365 -1.99 -15.51 -19.10
CA CYS A 365 -1.99 -15.84 -17.67
C CYS A 365 -0.67 -16.47 -17.19
N GLU A 366 0.39 -16.48 -17.99
CA GLU A 366 1.69 -17.01 -17.56
C GLU A 366 2.10 -16.45 -16.19
N THR A 367 2.51 -17.32 -15.28
CA THR A 367 2.85 -16.95 -13.90
C THR A 367 4.05 -16.02 -13.85
N VAL A 368 3.94 -14.95 -13.08
CA VAL A 368 5.05 -14.05 -12.76
C VAL A 368 5.71 -14.52 -11.49
N ASP A 369 7.05 -14.58 -11.48
CA ASP A 369 7.83 -14.88 -10.29
C ASP A 369 7.40 -13.94 -9.13
N PRO A 370 6.90 -14.49 -8.01
CA PRO A 370 6.48 -13.72 -6.84
C PRO A 370 7.59 -12.83 -6.28
N GLN A 371 8.86 -13.16 -6.47
CA GLN A 371 10.00 -12.35 -6.00
C GLN A 371 10.02 -10.91 -6.51
N ARG A 372 9.24 -10.59 -7.54
CA ARG A 372 9.12 -9.20 -8.02
C ARG A 372 8.50 -8.24 -7.00
N PHE A 373 7.72 -8.75 -6.06
CA PHE A 373 6.95 -7.93 -5.09
C PHE A 373 6.97 -8.48 -3.68
N GLU A 374 7.73 -9.54 -3.39
CA GLU A 374 7.88 -9.90 -2.00
C GLU A 374 8.30 -8.63 -1.25
N PRO A 375 7.43 -8.12 -0.34
CA PRO A 375 8.00 -7.40 0.76
C PRO A 375 8.98 -8.42 1.31
N LYS A 376 10.28 -8.14 1.26
CA LYS A 376 11.23 -8.88 2.09
C LYS A 376 10.46 -9.20 3.35
N SER A 377 10.26 -10.51 3.63
CA SER A 377 9.61 -11.00 4.84
C SER A 377 10.06 -10.06 5.93
N PRO A 378 9.21 -9.55 6.84
CA PRO A 378 9.69 -8.56 7.82
C PRO A 378 10.95 -9.18 8.36
N ASP A 379 12.09 -8.68 7.86
CA ASP A 379 13.41 -9.24 8.10
C ASP A 379 13.35 -9.55 9.57
N ASP A 380 13.50 -10.83 9.96
CA ASP A 380 13.53 -11.12 11.38
C ASP A 380 14.56 -10.14 11.92
N LEU A 381 14.08 -9.12 12.59
CA LEU A 381 14.88 -7.96 12.99
C LEU A 381 16.20 -8.36 13.64
N PHE A 382 16.34 -9.65 13.92
CA PHE A 382 17.44 -10.24 14.68
C PHE A 382 18.08 -11.46 13.98
N GLU A 383 17.79 -11.74 12.72
CA GLU A 383 18.28 -12.91 11.99
C GLU A 383 19.82 -12.94 11.96
N ASP A 384 20.44 -11.82 11.64
CA ASP A 384 21.90 -11.63 11.67
C ASP A 384 22.49 -11.78 13.09
N LEU A 385 21.76 -11.31 14.13
CA LEU A 385 22.19 -11.37 15.52
C LEU A 385 22.02 -12.76 16.16
N ARG A 386 21.18 -13.64 15.60
CA ARG A 386 21.00 -15.01 16.09
C ARG A 386 22.21 -15.89 15.86
N ASN A 387 22.92 -15.65 14.75
CA ASN A 387 24.06 -16.45 14.35
C ASN A 387 25.36 -16.01 15.06
N LEU A 388 25.34 -14.85 15.76
CA LEU A 388 26.48 -14.30 16.46
C LEU A 388 26.57 -14.80 17.92
N LYS A 389 27.80 -15.00 18.41
CA LYS A 389 28.03 -15.32 19.81
C LYS A 389 27.78 -14.09 20.70
N PRO A 390 27.38 -14.28 21.98
CA PRO A 390 27.05 -13.14 22.86
C PRO A 390 28.15 -12.11 23.04
N HIS A 391 29.42 -12.48 22.90
CA HIS A 391 30.54 -11.55 23.00
C HIS A 391 30.67 -10.70 21.71
N GLU A 392 30.40 -11.29 20.54
CA GLU A 392 30.42 -10.59 19.24
C GLU A 392 29.33 -9.52 19.17
N VAL A 393 28.16 -9.82 19.73
CA VAL A 393 27.05 -8.83 19.84
C VAL A 393 27.44 -7.67 20.75
N LYS A 394 28.24 -7.92 21.82
CA LYS A 394 28.74 -6.83 22.68
C LYS A 394 29.75 -5.96 21.94
N ILE A 395 30.68 -6.56 21.19
CA ILE A 395 31.65 -5.81 20.36
C ILE A 395 30.92 -4.96 19.32
N LEU A 396 29.90 -5.52 18.65
CA LEU A 396 29.05 -4.78 17.72
C LEU A 396 28.35 -3.59 18.40
N HIS A 397 27.87 -3.78 19.63
CA HIS A 397 27.24 -2.72 20.40
C HIS A 397 28.23 -1.61 20.76
N GLU A 398 29.44 -1.96 21.17
CA GLU A 398 30.52 -1.02 21.49
C GLU A 398 30.93 -0.23 20.24
N ASN A 399 31.16 -0.89 19.11
CA ASN A 399 31.47 -0.23 17.84
C ASN A 399 30.41 0.79 17.42
N ILE A 400 29.12 0.44 17.57
CA ILE A 400 28.02 1.38 17.26
C ILE A 400 27.97 2.55 18.24
N LEU A 401 28.36 2.37 19.50
CA LEU A 401 28.47 3.47 20.46
C LEU A 401 29.60 4.42 20.07
N ASP A 402 30.73 3.90 19.61
CA ASP A 402 31.83 4.68 19.13
C ASP A 402 31.48 5.47 17.85
N ASP A 403 30.84 4.80 16.87
CA ASP A 403 30.33 5.46 15.67
C ASP A 403 29.32 6.56 16.01
N LEU A 404 28.41 6.32 16.96
CA LEU A 404 27.46 7.32 17.46
C LEU A 404 28.20 8.53 18.05
N SER A 405 29.26 8.30 18.84
CA SER A 405 30.03 9.37 19.46
C SER A 405 30.72 10.23 18.40
N VAL A 406 31.38 9.59 17.40
CA VAL A 406 32.04 10.25 16.29
C VAL A 406 31.06 11.08 15.46
N VAL A 407 29.92 10.49 15.07
CA VAL A 407 28.91 11.20 14.27
C VAL A 407 28.28 12.35 15.05
N THR A 408 28.05 12.19 16.36
CA THR A 408 27.50 13.26 17.22
C THR A 408 28.45 14.44 17.33
N LYS A 409 29.73 14.19 17.62
CA LYS A 409 30.76 15.23 17.65
C LYS A 409 30.86 15.97 16.30
N ARG A 410 30.81 15.22 15.19
CA ARG A 410 30.84 15.83 13.86
C ARG A 410 29.61 16.69 13.56
N ILE A 411 28.45 16.31 14.03
CA ILE A 411 27.21 17.12 13.92
C ILE A 411 27.37 18.41 14.72
N GLU A 412 27.90 18.37 15.94
CA GLU A 412 28.13 19.54 16.79
C GLU A 412 29.13 20.52 16.14
N THR A 413 30.23 20.01 15.57
CA THR A 413 31.18 20.86 14.82
C THR A 413 30.54 21.51 13.60
N LEU A 414 29.77 20.76 12.83
CA LEU A 414 29.06 21.29 11.66
C LEU A 414 27.95 22.29 12.04
N GLU A 415 27.27 22.11 13.17
CA GLU A 415 26.30 23.08 13.69
C GLU A 415 26.96 24.38 14.13
N SER A 416 28.13 24.31 14.74
CA SER A 416 28.95 25.50 15.10
C SER A 416 29.46 26.23 13.85
N GLU A 417 30.00 25.49 12.86
CA GLU A 417 30.41 26.04 11.56
C GLU A 417 29.26 26.71 10.81
N ARG A 418 28.06 26.07 10.82
CA ARG A 418 26.84 26.63 10.23
C ARG A 418 26.42 27.93 10.93
N SER A 419 26.43 27.94 12.25
CA SER A 419 26.04 29.12 13.02
C SER A 419 27.00 30.29 12.82
N SER A 420 28.31 29.99 12.66
CA SER A 420 29.33 30.98 12.29
C SER A 420 29.08 31.52 10.87
N ALA A 421 28.82 30.64 9.90
CA ALA A 421 28.53 31.07 8.52
C ALA A 421 27.28 31.94 8.44
N ILE A 422 26.24 31.63 9.21
CA ILE A 422 24.99 32.43 9.27
C ILE A 422 25.26 33.79 9.94
N ARG A 423 26.07 33.84 11.00
CA ARG A 423 26.44 35.11 11.66
C ARG A 423 27.20 36.03 10.73
N MET A 424 28.17 35.46 9.98
CA MET A 424 28.93 36.21 8.97
C MET A 424 28.04 36.71 7.84
N ALA A 425 27.15 35.86 7.33
CA ALA A 425 26.18 36.28 6.31
C ALA A 425 25.28 37.42 6.81
N LYS A 426 24.87 37.40 8.10
CA LYS A 426 24.04 38.43 8.70
C LYS A 426 24.83 39.75 8.88
N ALA A 427 26.07 39.67 9.35
CA ALA A 427 26.94 40.84 9.49
C ALA A 427 27.18 41.53 8.15
N MET A 428 27.44 40.75 7.09
CA MET A 428 27.61 41.30 5.74
C MET A 428 26.35 41.94 5.19
N ARG A 429 25.16 41.37 5.46
CA ARG A 429 23.87 41.99 5.09
C ARG A 429 23.64 43.30 5.83
N GLY A 430 24.09 43.44 7.07
CA GLY A 430 24.01 44.70 7.81
C GLY A 430 24.78 45.83 7.13
N ILE A 431 25.93 45.55 6.54
CA ILE A 431 26.70 46.51 5.75
C ILE A 431 25.97 46.91 4.47
N ILE A 432 25.27 45.96 3.86
CA ILE A 432 24.46 46.13 2.66
C ILE A 432 23.19 46.99 2.93
N GLU A 433 22.70 46.99 4.19
CA GLU A 433 21.54 47.79 4.59
C GLU A 433 21.80 49.31 4.56
N GLU A 434 23.05 49.71 4.63
CA GLU A 434 23.44 51.14 4.58
C GLU A 434 23.46 51.74 3.15
N THR A 435 23.43 50.86 2.11
CA THR A 435 23.39 51.32 0.70
C THR A 435 21.96 51.36 0.16
N GLY A 436 21.11 52.24 0.71
CA GLY A 436 19.66 52.23 0.63
C GLY A 436 18.95 52.20 -0.71
N ASP A 437 19.44 52.91 -1.75
CA ASP A 437 18.72 53.06 -3.04
C ASP A 437 18.91 51.87 -4.00
N ILE A 438 20.07 51.24 -3.98
CA ILE A 438 20.38 50.07 -4.79
C ILE A 438 19.57 48.87 -4.25
N ARG A 439 19.42 48.80 -2.94
CA ARG A 439 18.63 47.78 -2.25
C ARG A 439 17.15 47.80 -2.62
N LYS A 440 16.58 48.98 -2.80
CA LYS A 440 15.15 49.13 -3.18
C LYS A 440 14.88 48.53 -4.54
N LYS A 441 15.72 48.85 -5.52
CA LYS A 441 15.66 48.28 -6.87
C LYS A 441 15.89 46.78 -6.90
N HIS A 442 16.86 46.28 -6.11
CA HIS A 442 17.15 44.88 -5.95
C HIS A 442 15.96 44.13 -5.34
N LYS A 443 15.34 44.67 -4.30
CA LYS A 443 14.14 44.10 -3.66
C LYS A 443 12.94 44.03 -4.58
N GLU A 444 12.71 45.08 -5.37
CA GLU A 444 11.64 45.14 -6.38
C GLU A 444 11.83 44.07 -7.46
N THR A 445 13.07 43.91 -7.94
CA THR A 445 13.41 42.90 -8.94
C THR A 445 13.27 41.47 -8.38
N ILE A 446 13.64 41.23 -7.12
CA ILE A 446 13.42 39.94 -6.47
C ILE A 446 11.93 39.64 -6.29
N LEU A 447 11.11 40.63 -5.95
CA LEU A 447 9.67 40.47 -5.83
C LEU A 447 9.02 40.14 -7.18
N SER A 448 9.45 40.81 -8.26
CA SER A 448 9.00 40.51 -9.62
C SER A 448 9.40 39.08 -10.03
N LEU A 449 10.62 38.65 -9.73
CA LEU A 449 11.06 37.27 -10.00
C LEU A 449 10.27 36.22 -9.22
N ARG A 450 9.92 36.49 -7.96
CA ARG A 450 9.09 35.56 -7.15
C ARG A 450 7.66 35.47 -7.68
N SER A 451 7.05 36.61 -8.06
CA SER A 451 5.70 36.62 -8.64
C SER A 451 5.66 35.88 -9.96
N ARG A 452 6.66 36.11 -10.80
CA ARG A 452 6.82 35.45 -12.11
C ARG A 452 7.14 33.96 -11.94
N GLY A 453 7.93 33.59 -10.92
CA GLY A 453 8.19 32.20 -10.56
C GLY A 453 6.90 31.43 -10.23
N LYS A 454 6.00 32.04 -9.46
CA LYS A 454 4.68 31.46 -9.15
C LYS A 454 3.81 31.33 -10.42
N GLU A 455 3.84 32.34 -11.29
CA GLU A 455 3.09 32.30 -12.54
C GLU A 455 3.62 31.19 -13.48
N ILE A 456 4.94 31.03 -13.54
CA ILE A 456 5.60 29.92 -14.26
C ILE A 456 5.15 28.57 -13.72
N GLU A 457 5.15 28.42 -12.41
CA GLU A 457 4.73 27.17 -11.74
C GLU A 457 3.24 26.87 -11.98
N LEU A 458 2.37 27.87 -11.86
CA LEU A 458 0.94 27.76 -12.17
C LEU A 458 0.71 27.38 -13.63
N THR A 459 1.44 28.04 -14.55
CA THR A 459 1.33 27.77 -15.99
C THR A 459 1.84 26.37 -16.31
N LYS A 460 2.94 25.95 -15.68
CA LYS A 460 3.49 24.62 -15.78
C LYS A 460 2.46 23.57 -15.27
N ASN A 461 1.90 23.78 -14.08
CA ASN A 461 0.95 22.86 -13.49
C ASN A 461 -0.32 22.72 -14.34
N LYS A 462 -0.83 23.84 -14.87
CA LYS A 462 -1.97 23.83 -15.81
C LYS A 462 -1.64 23.04 -17.08
N ARG A 463 -0.47 23.29 -17.68
CA ARG A 463 0.02 22.55 -18.85
C ARG A 463 0.16 21.06 -18.54
N ASP A 464 0.79 20.73 -17.41
CA ASP A 464 1.08 19.34 -17.02
C ASP A 464 -0.21 18.57 -16.68
N LEU A 465 -1.23 19.29 -16.18
CA LEU A 465 -2.57 18.74 -15.94
C LEU A 465 -3.28 18.38 -17.24
N ILE A 466 -3.17 19.26 -18.24
CA ILE A 466 -3.72 18.97 -19.59
C ILE A 466 -2.91 17.86 -20.25
N ASN A 467 -1.58 17.89 -20.13
CA ASN A 467 -0.69 16.86 -20.71
C ASN A 467 -0.89 15.44 -20.12
N LYS A 468 -1.40 15.33 -18.89
CA LYS A 468 -1.77 14.02 -18.33
C LYS A 468 -2.86 13.33 -19.14
N ASN A 469 -3.70 14.10 -19.80
CA ASN A 469 -4.82 13.60 -20.59
C ASN A 469 -4.49 13.50 -22.10
N ILE A 470 -3.30 13.96 -22.50
CA ILE A 470 -2.87 13.96 -23.90
C ILE A 470 -1.88 12.80 -24.10
N VAL A 471 -2.24 11.84 -24.92
CA VAL A 471 -1.41 10.66 -25.21
C VAL A 471 -0.41 10.94 -26.31
N LEU A 472 -0.73 11.85 -27.24
CA LEU A 472 0.07 12.14 -28.42
C LEU A 472 0.42 13.62 -28.47
N PRO A 473 1.64 14.00 -28.92
CA PRO A 473 2.00 15.39 -29.15
C PRO A 473 1.17 16.01 -30.28
N LEU A 474 0.93 17.32 -30.22
CA LEU A 474 0.06 18.07 -31.14
C LEU A 474 0.33 17.76 -32.62
N HIS A 475 1.60 17.80 -33.04
CA HIS A 475 1.98 17.54 -34.44
C HIS A 475 1.57 16.13 -34.91
N ARG A 476 1.62 15.13 -34.03
CA ARG A 476 1.19 13.76 -34.35
C ARG A 476 -0.33 13.65 -34.47
N ILE A 477 -1.04 14.36 -33.60
CA ILE A 477 -2.52 14.45 -33.70
C ILE A 477 -2.91 15.10 -35.01
N GLU A 478 -2.22 16.16 -35.42
CA GLU A 478 -2.45 16.86 -36.69
C GLU A 478 -2.13 15.96 -37.89
N GLU A 479 -1.01 15.24 -37.87
CA GLU A 479 -0.68 14.25 -38.90
C GLU A 479 -1.75 13.16 -39.05
N GLU A 480 -2.22 12.62 -37.94
CA GLU A 480 -3.25 11.58 -37.98
C GLU A 480 -4.63 12.13 -38.38
N LEU A 481 -4.99 13.34 -37.95
CA LEU A 481 -6.21 14.01 -38.42
C LEU A 481 -6.20 14.22 -39.93
N VAL A 482 -5.08 14.67 -40.49
CA VAL A 482 -4.93 14.82 -41.96
C VAL A 482 -5.04 13.48 -42.67
N LYS A 483 -4.40 12.43 -42.17
CA LYS A 483 -4.48 11.10 -42.75
C LYS A 483 -5.89 10.51 -42.72
N ILE A 484 -6.61 10.71 -41.62
CA ILE A 484 -7.99 10.22 -41.52
C ILE A 484 -8.92 11.06 -42.38
N TYR A 485 -8.74 12.38 -42.38
CA TYR A 485 -9.50 13.29 -43.23
C TYR A 485 -9.34 12.93 -44.70
N SER A 486 -8.09 12.71 -45.16
CA SER A 486 -7.86 12.30 -46.54
C SER A 486 -8.52 10.94 -46.86
N ARG A 487 -8.44 9.97 -45.93
CA ARG A 487 -9.12 8.67 -46.10
C ARG A 487 -10.64 8.78 -46.18
N LEU A 488 -11.23 9.73 -45.44
CA LEU A 488 -12.68 9.94 -45.42
C LEU A 488 -13.16 10.79 -46.61
N THR A 489 -12.29 11.63 -47.21
CA THR A 489 -12.68 12.59 -48.26
C THR A 489 -12.18 12.17 -49.65
N ASP A 490 -11.09 11.38 -49.77
CA ASP A 490 -10.49 10.99 -51.06
C ASP A 490 -11.23 9.80 -51.75
N SER A 491 -12.46 9.52 -51.35
CA SER A 491 -13.24 8.37 -51.85
C SER A 491 -13.88 8.61 -53.24
N LEU A 492 -13.12 9.06 -54.20
CA LEU A 492 -13.61 9.16 -55.59
C LEU A 492 -13.44 7.85 -56.41
N ASP A 493 -12.81 6.83 -55.86
CA ASP A 493 -12.61 5.57 -56.51
C ASP A 493 -13.50 4.49 -55.88
N LEU A 494 -14.58 4.13 -56.58
CA LEU A 494 -15.57 3.10 -56.16
C LEU A 494 -14.94 1.74 -55.85
N MET A 495 -13.74 1.48 -56.36
CA MET A 495 -12.97 0.24 -56.08
C MET A 495 -12.23 0.25 -54.76
N ARG A 496 -12.13 1.40 -54.10
CA ARG A 496 -11.41 1.59 -52.82
C ARG A 496 -12.30 2.05 -51.66
N VAL A 497 -13.62 1.96 -51.83
CA VAL A 497 -14.57 2.33 -50.77
C VAL A 497 -14.36 1.41 -49.56
N GLN A 498 -14.12 2.02 -48.44
CA GLN A 498 -13.98 1.30 -47.16
C GLN A 498 -15.33 0.65 -46.78
N THR A 499 -15.28 -0.41 -45.99
CA THR A 499 -16.51 -0.97 -45.38
C THR A 499 -17.12 0.03 -44.44
N LEU A 500 -18.46 0.08 -44.38
CA LEU A 500 -19.22 1.00 -43.51
C LEU A 500 -18.74 0.97 -42.05
N GLU A 501 -18.37 -0.21 -41.57
CA GLU A 501 -17.87 -0.35 -40.17
C GLU A 501 -16.49 0.26 -39.99
N ARG A 502 -15.65 0.26 -41.02
CA ARG A 502 -14.33 0.90 -40.98
C ARG A 502 -14.47 2.42 -41.08
N GLU A 503 -15.38 2.88 -41.93
CA GLU A 503 -15.71 4.28 -42.06
C GLU A 503 -16.28 4.85 -40.75
N LYS A 504 -17.23 4.16 -40.10
CA LYS A 504 -17.75 4.53 -38.79
C LYS A 504 -16.65 4.61 -37.72
N ARG A 505 -15.69 3.67 -37.72
CA ARG A 505 -14.54 3.69 -36.80
C ARG A 505 -13.62 4.87 -37.07
N ASP A 506 -13.31 5.14 -38.35
CA ASP A 506 -12.48 6.28 -38.74
C ASP A 506 -13.19 7.60 -38.39
N PHE A 507 -14.52 7.68 -38.53
CA PHE A 507 -15.33 8.83 -38.08
C PHE A 507 -15.26 9.02 -36.57
N SER A 508 -15.50 7.97 -35.80
CA SER A 508 -15.43 8.04 -34.33
C SER A 508 -14.04 8.49 -33.87
N PHE A 509 -13.00 7.88 -34.44
CA PHE A 509 -11.62 8.23 -34.13
C PHE A 509 -11.23 9.64 -34.55
N PHE A 510 -11.79 10.14 -35.66
CA PHE A 510 -11.61 11.52 -36.10
C PHE A 510 -12.13 12.52 -35.05
N PHE A 511 -13.31 12.30 -34.50
CA PHE A 511 -13.87 13.18 -33.46
C PHE A 511 -13.12 13.09 -32.13
N GLU A 512 -12.65 11.92 -31.77
CA GLU A 512 -11.78 11.75 -30.60
C GLU A 512 -10.47 12.51 -30.76
N LEU A 513 -9.82 12.39 -31.92
CA LEU A 513 -8.62 13.16 -32.25
C LEU A 513 -8.89 14.66 -32.31
N GLN A 514 -10.05 15.10 -32.80
CA GLN A 514 -10.45 16.50 -32.78
C GLN A 514 -10.55 17.05 -31.34
N LYS A 515 -11.15 16.27 -30.45
CA LYS A 515 -11.23 16.63 -29.02
C LYS A 515 -9.85 16.67 -28.38
N MET A 516 -8.99 15.68 -28.69
CA MET A 516 -7.60 15.67 -28.24
C MET A 516 -6.80 16.83 -28.83
N HIS A 517 -7.03 17.20 -30.11
CA HIS A 517 -6.40 18.34 -30.76
C HIS A 517 -6.69 19.65 -30.03
N HIS A 518 -7.95 19.87 -29.65
CA HIS A 518 -8.33 21.07 -28.91
C HIS A 518 -7.58 21.17 -27.56
N GLN A 519 -7.47 20.07 -26.85
CA GLN A 519 -6.71 19.99 -25.59
C GLN A 519 -5.20 20.15 -25.83
N ALA A 520 -4.65 19.49 -26.85
CA ALA A 520 -3.24 19.58 -27.20
C ALA A 520 -2.85 20.99 -27.66
N LYS A 521 -3.73 21.68 -28.38
CA LYS A 521 -3.55 23.07 -28.77
C LYS A 521 -3.49 23.99 -27.55
N SER A 522 -4.42 23.83 -26.60
CA SER A 522 -4.41 24.58 -25.34
C SER A 522 -3.14 24.32 -24.53
N SER A 523 -2.66 23.07 -24.51
CA SER A 523 -1.38 22.73 -23.89
C SER A 523 -0.19 23.38 -24.60
N SER A 524 -0.20 23.42 -25.94
CA SER A 524 0.84 24.07 -26.73
C SER A 524 0.89 25.59 -26.49
N GLU A 525 -0.27 26.24 -26.39
CA GLU A 525 -0.38 27.67 -26.04
C GLU A 525 0.19 27.94 -24.64
N LEU A 526 -0.17 27.10 -23.66
CA LEU A 526 0.39 27.19 -22.32
C LEU A 526 1.91 26.91 -22.30
N HIS A 527 2.39 25.99 -23.13
CA HIS A 527 3.82 25.74 -23.29
C HIS A 527 4.55 26.96 -23.89
N HIS A 528 3.96 27.61 -24.90
CA HIS A 528 4.51 28.84 -25.46
C HIS A 528 4.56 29.96 -24.41
N LYS A 529 3.47 30.16 -23.67
CA LYS A 529 3.42 31.13 -22.56
C LYS A 529 4.45 30.78 -21.48
N TYR A 530 4.60 29.53 -21.13
CA TYR A 530 5.63 29.06 -20.18
C TYR A 530 7.05 29.42 -20.66
N ASN A 531 7.34 29.16 -21.93
CA ASN A 531 8.66 29.49 -22.51
C ASN A 531 8.91 31.01 -22.56
N GLN A 532 7.88 31.81 -22.88
CA GLN A 532 7.95 33.27 -22.86
C GLN A 532 8.26 33.76 -21.44
N LEU A 533 7.52 33.32 -20.45
CA LEU A 533 7.73 33.70 -19.05
C LEU A 533 9.14 33.30 -18.56
N ARG A 534 9.64 32.10 -18.98
CA ARG A 534 11.04 31.67 -18.70
C ARG A 534 12.07 32.60 -19.36
N LYS A 535 11.81 33.09 -20.57
CA LYS A 535 12.70 34.02 -21.28
C LYS A 535 12.75 35.38 -20.58
N GLU A 536 11.59 35.86 -20.12
CA GLU A 536 11.51 37.08 -19.33
C GLU A 536 12.19 36.92 -17.96
N GLN A 537 12.01 35.79 -17.31
CA GLN A 537 12.69 35.48 -16.06
C GLN A 537 14.23 35.52 -16.22
N ARG A 538 14.76 35.02 -17.34
CA ARG A 538 16.19 35.09 -17.63
C ARG A 538 16.67 36.54 -17.76
N LYS A 539 15.90 37.40 -18.43
CA LYS A 539 16.24 38.82 -18.54
C LYS A 539 16.26 39.55 -17.19
N ASP A 540 15.30 39.22 -16.32
CA ASP A 540 15.29 39.76 -14.95
C ASP A 540 16.49 39.29 -14.13
N ILE A 541 16.92 38.03 -14.32
CA ILE A 541 18.13 37.51 -13.69
C ILE A 541 19.39 38.22 -14.19
N GLU A 542 19.44 38.57 -15.50
CA GLU A 542 20.55 39.34 -16.05
C GLU A 542 20.58 40.78 -15.49
N ASN A 543 19.41 41.41 -15.36
CA ASN A 543 19.32 42.72 -14.73
C ASN A 543 19.72 42.67 -13.23
N LEU A 544 19.32 41.62 -12.55
CA LEU A 544 19.70 41.39 -11.14
C LEU A 544 21.23 41.33 -11.01
N ARG A 545 21.90 40.62 -11.92
CA ARG A 545 23.37 40.53 -11.95
C ARG A 545 24.03 41.90 -12.20
N LYS A 546 23.43 42.74 -13.02
CA LYS A 546 23.94 44.11 -13.23
C LYS A 546 23.85 44.94 -11.95
N PHE A 547 22.68 44.92 -11.29
CA PHE A 547 22.52 45.59 -9.99
C PHE A 547 23.45 45.01 -8.89
N GLU A 548 23.76 43.70 -8.92
CA GLU A 548 24.72 43.11 -8.02
C GLU A 548 26.15 43.62 -8.27
N ASN A 549 26.55 43.78 -9.53
CA ASN A 549 27.86 44.33 -9.87
C ASN A 549 27.98 45.82 -9.47
N GLU A 550 26.93 46.62 -9.71
CA GLU A 550 26.87 48.02 -9.27
C GLU A 550 26.93 48.13 -7.74
N HIS A 551 26.26 47.18 -7.05
CA HIS A 551 26.30 47.07 -5.59
C HIS A 551 27.68 46.69 -5.07
N ASP A 552 28.36 45.72 -5.72
CA ASP A 552 29.70 45.30 -5.34
C ASP A 552 30.77 46.42 -5.55
N GLU A 553 30.56 47.26 -6.57
CA GLU A 553 31.39 48.46 -6.76
C GLU A 553 31.13 49.52 -5.69
N ALA A 554 29.86 49.75 -5.33
CA ALA A 554 29.49 50.66 -4.26
C ALA A 554 29.95 50.14 -2.88
N ALA A 555 29.84 48.81 -2.63
CA ALA A 555 30.37 48.18 -1.41
C ALA A 555 31.87 48.29 -1.31
N LYS A 556 32.61 48.14 -2.41
CA LYS A 556 34.07 48.35 -2.42
C LYS A 556 34.46 49.76 -2.01
N ASN A 557 33.74 50.76 -2.51
CA ASN A 557 34.00 52.16 -2.16
C ASN A 557 33.73 52.45 -0.65
N ILE A 558 32.81 51.74 -0.02
CA ILE A 558 32.51 51.86 1.43
C ILE A 558 33.52 51.11 2.26
N LEU A 559 33.90 49.88 1.81
CA LEU A 559 34.93 49.06 2.48
C LEU A 559 36.33 49.68 2.45
N ASP A 560 36.62 50.56 1.45
CA ASP A 560 37.87 51.35 1.39
C ASP A 560 37.95 52.41 2.50
N GLN A 561 36.85 52.70 3.16
CA GLN A 561 36.77 53.58 4.32
C GLN A 561 36.99 52.88 5.68
N GLU A 562 36.97 51.50 5.74
CA GLU A 562 37.17 50.73 6.96
C GLU A 562 38.32 49.69 6.85
N PRO A 563 39.53 49.97 7.38
CA PRO A 563 40.74 49.17 7.16
C PRO A 563 40.73 47.76 7.76
N LEU A 564 39.89 47.48 8.70
CA LEU A 564 39.82 46.17 9.41
C LEU A 564 39.13 45.05 8.63
N LEU A 565 38.39 45.36 7.57
CA LEU A 565 37.68 44.39 6.72
C LEU A 565 38.45 44.02 5.43
N LYS A 566 39.60 44.63 5.21
CA LYS A 566 40.35 44.57 3.94
C LYS A 566 41.17 43.29 3.68
N GLN A 567 41.44 42.49 4.65
CA GLN A 567 42.53 41.48 4.47
C GLN A 567 42.07 40.07 4.10
N GLU A 568 40.86 39.65 4.26
CA GLU A 568 40.48 38.24 4.00
C GLU A 568 39.28 38.01 3.03
N ASP A 569 38.53 39.06 2.68
CA ASP A 569 37.22 38.88 2.04
C ASP A 569 36.99 39.52 0.66
N LEU A 570 37.98 40.20 0.09
CA LEU A 570 37.84 41.00 -1.14
C LEU A 570 38.00 40.22 -2.46
N GLU A 571 38.50 39.00 -2.43
CA GLU A 571 38.70 38.21 -3.67
C GLU A 571 37.52 37.37 -4.11
N ASN A 572 36.47 37.27 -3.31
CA ASN A 572 35.31 36.45 -3.64
C ASN A 572 34.00 37.14 -3.24
N ARG A 573 33.04 37.25 -4.11
CA ARG A 573 31.64 37.73 -3.99
C ARG A 573 30.89 37.12 -2.77
N HIS A 574 31.04 37.67 -1.57
CA HIS A 574 31.04 36.93 -0.30
C HIS A 574 29.65 36.77 0.39
N ASP A 575 28.67 37.63 0.21
CA ASP A 575 27.37 37.41 0.85
C ASP A 575 26.71 36.10 0.39
N ARG A 576 26.78 35.79 -0.90
CA ARG A 576 26.32 34.54 -1.47
C ARG A 576 27.23 33.34 -1.17
N SER A 577 28.52 33.57 -0.94
CA SER A 577 29.45 32.48 -0.62
C SER A 577 29.18 31.92 0.78
N TRP A 578 28.91 32.77 1.75
CA TRP A 578 28.52 32.37 3.11
C TRP A 578 27.17 31.68 3.17
N ASP A 579 26.15 32.19 2.45
CA ASP A 579 24.87 31.50 2.31
C ASP A 579 25.01 30.15 1.58
N LYS A 580 25.81 30.08 0.53
CA LYS A 580 26.16 28.81 -0.16
C LYS A 580 26.90 27.84 0.79
N ARG A 581 27.84 28.36 1.59
CA ARG A 581 28.58 27.58 2.59
C ARG A 581 27.61 27.07 3.67
N ALA A 582 26.75 27.91 4.23
CA ALA A 582 25.71 27.52 5.19
C ALA A 582 24.75 26.47 4.62
N ASN A 583 24.33 26.64 3.36
CA ASN A 583 23.48 25.67 2.67
C ASN A 583 24.20 24.33 2.42
N LYS A 584 25.48 24.37 2.02
CA LYS A 584 26.31 23.18 1.84
C LYS A 584 26.48 22.43 3.16
N ILE A 585 26.76 23.13 4.24
CA ILE A 585 26.86 22.56 5.58
C ILE A 585 25.50 21.99 6.01
N THR A 586 24.39 22.66 5.71
CA THR A 586 23.05 22.16 5.99
C THR A 586 22.74 20.84 5.25
N MET A 587 23.19 20.71 4.00
CA MET A 587 23.07 19.46 3.24
C MET A 587 23.89 18.32 3.88
N ILE A 588 25.12 18.62 4.31
CA ILE A 588 25.98 17.65 5.01
C ILE A 588 25.36 17.26 6.36
N LEU A 589 24.84 18.23 7.12
CA LEU A 589 24.13 17.99 8.38
C LEU A 589 22.93 17.08 8.19
N ARG A 590 22.13 17.28 7.13
CA ARG A 590 21.00 16.39 6.81
C ARG A 590 21.45 14.96 6.58
N LYS A 591 22.58 14.75 5.87
CA LYS A 591 23.15 13.41 5.64
C LYS A 591 23.61 12.79 6.97
N ARG A 592 24.38 13.54 7.78
CA ARG A 592 24.89 13.04 9.06
C ARG A 592 23.78 12.80 10.10
N LYS A 593 22.73 13.62 10.12
CA LYS A 593 21.55 13.36 10.96
C LYS A 593 20.79 12.11 10.52
N LYS A 594 20.76 11.77 9.23
CA LYS A 594 20.23 10.48 8.76
C LYS A 594 21.08 9.29 9.20
N GLU A 595 22.41 9.44 9.16
CA GLU A 595 23.34 8.41 9.67
C GLU A 595 23.19 8.22 11.17
N LEU A 596 23.10 9.30 11.94
CA LEU A 596 22.83 9.27 13.37
C LEU A 596 21.53 8.52 13.68
N TYR A 597 20.48 8.76 12.90
CA TYR A 597 19.20 8.05 13.05
C TYR A 597 19.35 6.56 12.76
N LYS A 598 20.12 6.17 11.74
CA LYS A 598 20.40 4.76 11.43
C LYS A 598 21.14 4.09 12.59
N PHE A 599 22.22 4.68 13.09
CA PHE A 599 22.98 4.14 14.21
C PHE A 599 22.16 4.07 15.51
N ARG A 600 21.33 5.06 15.79
CA ARG A 600 20.40 5.00 16.94
C ARG A 600 19.37 3.87 16.82
N ARG A 601 18.87 3.62 15.62
CA ARG A 601 17.96 2.51 15.35
C ARG A 601 18.68 1.17 15.54
N GLU A 602 19.89 1.07 15.03
CA GLU A 602 20.71 -0.15 15.12
C GLU A 602 21.10 -0.45 16.58
N LYS A 603 21.54 0.57 17.33
CA LYS A 603 21.74 0.47 18.79
C LYS A 603 20.49 -0.08 19.48
N GLY A 604 19.32 0.51 19.21
CA GLY A 604 18.05 0.07 19.81
C GLY A 604 17.70 -1.38 19.45
N ARG A 605 18.03 -1.81 18.23
CA ARG A 605 17.86 -3.19 17.75
C ARG A 605 18.74 -4.17 18.56
N ILE A 606 20.01 -3.86 18.68
CA ILE A 606 20.96 -4.71 19.42
C ILE A 606 20.63 -4.76 20.91
N GLU A 607 20.28 -3.64 21.52
CA GLU A 607 19.85 -3.61 22.94
C GLU A 607 18.58 -4.44 23.17
N ALA A 608 17.61 -4.38 22.25
CA ALA A 608 16.40 -5.20 22.32
C ALA A 608 16.73 -6.70 22.24
N TRP A 609 17.64 -7.08 21.33
CA TRP A 609 18.15 -8.46 21.24
C TRP A 609 18.83 -8.91 22.51
N MET A 610 19.74 -8.11 23.06
CA MET A 610 20.44 -8.42 24.30
C MET A 610 19.45 -8.64 25.48
N ARG A 611 18.39 -7.83 25.59
CA ARG A 611 17.34 -8.02 26.59
C ARG A 611 16.56 -9.32 26.39
N ILE A 612 16.25 -9.70 25.14
CA ILE A 612 15.59 -10.97 24.82
C ILE A 612 16.49 -12.16 25.15
N ALA A 613 17.77 -12.09 24.78
CA ALA A 613 18.75 -13.13 25.07
C ALA A 613 18.95 -13.33 26.59
N GLN A 614 19.01 -12.24 27.36
CA GLN A 614 19.08 -12.29 28.82
C GLN A 614 17.82 -12.92 29.45
N LYS A 615 16.62 -12.55 28.98
CA LYS A 615 15.36 -13.16 29.46
C LYS A 615 15.29 -14.66 29.14
N ASN A 616 15.76 -15.05 27.95
CA ASN A 616 15.77 -16.46 27.56
C ASN A 616 16.80 -17.29 28.35
N SER A 617 17.97 -16.71 28.66
CA SER A 617 18.97 -17.37 29.50
C SER A 617 18.50 -17.50 30.97
N ALA A 618 17.79 -16.49 31.48
CA ALA A 618 17.18 -16.54 32.81
C ALA A 618 16.05 -17.59 32.88
N LYS A 619 15.22 -17.72 31.85
CA LYS A 619 14.20 -18.78 31.74
C LYS A 619 14.82 -20.16 31.63
N ARG A 620 15.90 -20.32 30.87
CA ARG A 620 16.64 -21.60 30.80
C ARG A 620 17.28 -22.01 32.15
N ARG A 621 17.82 -21.05 32.91
CA ARG A 621 18.34 -21.26 34.26
C ARG A 621 17.22 -21.57 35.24
N GLY A 622 16.05 -20.96 35.14
CA GLY A 622 14.86 -21.27 35.94
C GLY A 622 14.31 -22.67 35.68
N ASN A 623 14.17 -23.04 34.40
CA ASN A 623 13.72 -24.38 34.02
C ASN A 623 14.72 -25.51 34.38
N ASN A 624 16.04 -25.22 34.34
CA ASN A 624 17.04 -26.17 34.80
C ASN A 624 17.06 -26.32 36.33
N ARG A 625 16.70 -25.30 37.07
CA ARG A 625 16.50 -25.42 38.54
C ARG A 625 15.26 -26.27 38.87
N ASN A 626 14.16 -26.11 38.10
CA ASN A 626 12.94 -26.91 38.30
C ASN A 626 13.03 -28.32 37.76
N LYS A 627 13.97 -28.65 36.85
CA LYS A 627 14.22 -30.02 36.38
C LYS A 627 15.13 -30.82 37.29
N LYS A 628 15.74 -30.24 38.32
CA LYS A 628 16.72 -30.91 39.17
C LYS A 628 16.14 -31.55 40.45
N HIS A 629 14.86 -31.40 40.71
CA HIS A 629 14.26 -32.09 41.87
C HIS A 629 13.00 -32.84 41.46
N ARG A 630 13.11 -34.17 41.44
CA ARG A 630 11.92 -35.04 41.48
C ARG A 630 11.15 -34.71 42.76
N PRO A 631 9.80 -34.71 42.74
CA PRO A 631 9.03 -34.51 43.96
C PRO A 631 9.40 -35.61 44.97
N THR A 632 9.59 -35.25 46.22
CA THR A 632 10.06 -36.13 47.30
C THR A 632 9.21 -37.38 47.48
N SER A 633 7.93 -37.35 47.08
CA SER A 633 7.05 -38.51 47.00
C SER A 633 7.54 -39.58 46.00
N GLN A 634 7.93 -39.16 44.78
CA GLN A 634 8.46 -40.09 43.76
C GLN A 634 9.86 -40.62 44.11
N ILE A 635 10.67 -39.80 44.78
CA ILE A 635 11.97 -40.27 45.27
C ILE A 635 11.79 -41.33 46.37
N ARG A 636 10.81 -41.15 47.25
CA ARG A 636 10.47 -42.17 48.27
C ARG A 636 9.94 -43.47 47.68
N GLU A 637 9.11 -43.40 46.64
CA GLU A 637 8.64 -44.58 45.90
C GLU A 637 9.77 -45.29 45.19
N THR A 638 10.74 -44.59 44.60
CA THR A 638 11.92 -45.18 43.94
C THR A 638 12.84 -45.87 44.96
N VAL A 639 12.97 -45.31 46.18
CA VAL A 639 13.73 -45.94 47.29
C VAL A 639 13.01 -47.17 47.80
N ALA A 640 11.69 -47.11 47.96
CA ALA A 640 10.89 -48.26 48.40
C ALA A 640 10.88 -49.40 47.38
N SER A 641 11.04 -49.11 46.09
CA SER A 641 11.15 -50.13 45.01
C SER A 641 12.57 -50.58 44.72
N GLY A 642 13.60 -50.21 45.51
CA GLY A 642 14.99 -50.62 45.33
C GLY A 642 15.71 -50.00 44.13
N GLY A 643 15.19 -48.88 43.54
CA GLY A 643 15.78 -48.18 42.40
C GLY A 643 16.95 -47.28 42.79
N SER A 644 17.87 -47.06 41.86
CA SER A 644 19.03 -46.18 42.08
C SER A 644 18.60 -44.68 42.16
N ILE A 645 19.11 -43.97 43.18
CA ILE A 645 18.87 -42.54 43.42
C ILE A 645 20.10 -41.73 43.13
N SER A 646 19.89 -40.51 42.61
CA SER A 646 20.98 -39.53 42.40
C SER A 646 21.36 -38.84 43.70
N LEU A 647 22.61 -38.35 43.79
CA LEU A 647 23.11 -37.58 44.94
C LEU A 647 22.23 -36.35 45.24
N GLY A 648 21.59 -35.74 44.23
CA GLY A 648 20.65 -34.61 44.38
C GLY A 648 19.29 -35.02 44.96
N ASP A 649 18.84 -36.24 44.67
CA ASP A 649 17.61 -36.81 45.23
C ASP A 649 17.82 -37.23 46.70
N LEU A 650 19.02 -37.70 47.06
CA LEU A 650 19.42 -37.99 48.43
C LEU A 650 19.46 -36.74 49.31
N ASP A 651 20.00 -35.63 48.79
CA ASP A 651 20.03 -34.33 49.49
C ASP A 651 18.61 -33.77 49.71
N ALA A 652 17.71 -33.94 48.72
CA ALA A 652 16.29 -33.57 48.85
C ALA A 652 15.54 -34.44 49.90
N LEU A 653 15.86 -35.72 50.00
CA LEU A 653 15.34 -36.65 51.02
C LEU A 653 15.85 -36.27 52.43
N LEU A 654 17.12 -35.96 52.59
CA LEU A 654 17.73 -35.54 53.85
C LEU A 654 17.14 -34.21 54.35
N LYS A 655 16.93 -33.26 53.47
CA LYS A 655 16.30 -31.97 53.77
C LYS A 655 14.79 -32.08 54.07
N SER A 656 14.12 -33.16 53.69
CA SER A 656 12.70 -33.41 53.94
C SER A 656 12.42 -34.26 55.21
N GLY A 657 13.41 -34.53 56.04
CA GLY A 657 13.26 -35.22 57.31
C GLY A 657 13.71 -36.68 57.36
N GLY A 658 14.58 -37.11 56.42
CA GLY A 658 15.24 -38.42 56.45
C GLY A 658 14.32 -39.66 56.25
N ILE A 659 14.91 -40.80 56.33
CA ILE A 659 14.27 -42.12 56.10
C ILE A 659 13.45 -42.60 57.32
N SER A 660 13.51 -41.90 58.43
CA SER A 660 12.95 -42.31 59.71
C SER A 660 11.43 -42.35 59.87
N ASN A 661 10.69 -41.87 58.89
CA ASN A 661 9.22 -41.79 58.89
C ASN A 661 8.52 -42.80 57.99
N PHE A 662 9.12 -44.01 57.83
CA PHE A 662 8.52 -45.06 56.99
C PHE A 662 7.40 -45.85 57.65
N ASN A 663 7.18 -45.71 58.98
CA ASN A 663 6.24 -46.49 59.75
C ASN A 663 5.24 -45.71 60.60
N GLN A 664 4.49 -44.79 59.95
CA GLN A 664 3.22 -44.36 60.58
C GLN A 664 2.16 -44.13 59.47
N LYS A 665 1.36 -45.17 59.26
CA LYS A 665 -0.04 -44.99 58.85
C LYS A 665 -0.76 -44.47 60.08
N ASN A 666 -1.45 -43.39 60.00
CA ASN A 666 -2.87 -43.21 60.30
C ASN A 666 -3.26 -41.77 60.49
N ASP A 667 -4.38 -41.45 59.85
CA ASP A 667 -5.47 -40.60 60.27
C ASP A 667 -5.16 -39.35 61.14
N SER A 668 -5.30 -38.23 60.54
CA SER A 668 -6.22 -37.21 61.12
C SER A 668 -6.36 -36.01 60.18
N THR A 669 -7.56 -35.81 59.75
CA THR A 669 -8.08 -34.58 59.26
C THR A 669 -7.79 -33.41 60.19
N GLN A 670 -6.81 -32.56 59.89
CA GLN A 670 -6.71 -31.25 60.48
C GLN A 670 -6.55 -30.19 59.38
N LYS A 671 -7.56 -29.35 59.35
CA LYS A 671 -7.64 -28.12 58.51
C LYS A 671 -6.42 -27.23 58.80
N ARG A 672 -5.60 -27.01 57.76
CA ARG A 672 -4.56 -25.95 57.79
C ARG A 672 -5.19 -24.57 57.76
N PRO A 673 -4.73 -23.62 58.58
CA PRO A 673 -5.24 -22.26 58.54
C PRO A 673 -4.84 -21.57 57.28
N LYS A 674 -5.80 -20.87 56.66
CA LYS A 674 -5.59 -20.05 55.47
C LYS A 674 -4.59 -18.95 55.80
N ARG A 675 -3.41 -18.95 55.20
CA ARG A 675 -2.48 -17.84 55.16
C ARG A 675 -3.16 -16.67 54.45
N LYS A 676 -3.34 -15.57 55.15
CA LYS A 676 -3.78 -14.27 54.60
C LYS A 676 -2.81 -13.86 53.49
N LYS A 677 -3.32 -13.76 52.26
CA LYS A 677 -2.62 -13.10 51.17
C LYS A 677 -2.41 -11.66 51.54
N GLY A 678 -1.16 -11.28 51.79
CA GLY A 678 -0.78 -9.86 51.86
C GLY A 678 -1.13 -9.19 50.53
N LYS A 679 -1.81 -8.07 50.58
CA LYS A 679 -2.08 -7.22 49.45
C LYS A 679 -0.74 -6.80 48.83
N MET A 680 -0.39 -7.38 47.70
CA MET A 680 0.62 -6.82 46.81
C MET A 680 0.07 -5.48 46.33
N LYS A 681 0.74 -4.41 46.70
CA LYS A 681 0.50 -3.08 46.14
C LYS A 681 0.68 -3.16 44.63
N ASN A 682 -0.35 -2.75 43.90
CA ASN A 682 -0.31 -2.58 42.45
C ASN A 682 0.80 -1.58 42.08
N LEU A 683 1.88 -2.09 41.50
CA LEU A 683 2.93 -1.34 40.81
C LEU A 683 2.60 -1.16 39.33
N ASN A 684 1.33 -0.91 39.02
CA ASN A 684 0.87 -0.72 37.62
C ASN A 684 0.66 0.76 37.27
N ASN A 685 1.23 1.70 38.01
CA ASN A 685 1.18 3.12 37.68
C ASN A 685 2.57 3.70 37.44
N LEU A 686 3.31 3.10 36.52
CA LEU A 686 4.40 3.76 35.81
C LEU A 686 4.09 3.73 34.34
N SER A 687 3.17 4.59 33.90
CA SER A 687 3.11 5.05 32.53
C SER A 687 4.38 5.85 32.26
N PRO A 688 5.10 5.60 31.14
CA PRO A 688 6.21 6.46 30.78
C PRO A 688 5.64 7.85 30.48
N HIS A 689 6.00 8.83 31.30
CA HIS A 689 5.76 10.23 30.99
C HIS A 689 6.36 10.54 29.62
N ARG A 690 5.51 10.78 28.66
CA ARG A 690 5.85 11.43 27.39
C ARG A 690 6.21 12.86 27.78
N GLY A 691 7.49 13.21 27.65
CA GLY A 691 7.97 14.56 27.90
C GLY A 691 7.12 15.57 27.12
N GLU A 692 6.61 16.54 27.84
CA GLU A 692 5.89 17.68 27.29
C GLU A 692 6.76 18.36 26.23
N ARG A 693 6.23 18.47 25.02
CA ARG A 693 6.77 19.36 24.01
C ARG A 693 6.50 20.78 24.44
N ASN A 694 7.53 21.50 24.87
CA ASN A 694 7.49 22.93 25.03
C ASN A 694 6.94 23.58 23.75
N LYS A 695 5.74 24.12 23.86
CA LYS A 695 5.19 25.07 22.89
C LYS A 695 5.96 26.37 23.00
N TYR A 696 6.93 26.59 22.14
CA TYR A 696 7.41 27.93 21.90
C TYR A 696 6.29 28.72 21.22
N SER A 697 5.68 29.60 21.97
CA SER A 697 4.84 30.67 21.44
C SER A 697 5.70 31.57 20.56
N ARG A 698 5.34 31.67 19.29
CA ARG A 698 5.77 32.80 18.47
C ARG A 698 5.05 34.03 19.01
N LYS A 699 5.79 34.93 19.59
CA LYS A 699 5.43 36.34 19.67
C LYS A 699 6.26 37.02 18.58
N GLU A 700 5.53 37.79 17.74
CA GLU A 700 5.91 38.83 16.79
C GLU A 700 7.00 38.55 15.76
#